data_f01eb0027a6cdb8417b458f712d1f8ee
#
_entry.id   f01eb0027a6cdb8417b458f712d1f8ee
#
_cell.length_a   1.000
_cell.length_b   1.000
_cell.length_c   1.000
_cell.angle_alpha   90.00
_cell.angle_beta   90.00
_cell.angle_gamma   90.00
#
_symmetry.space_group_name_H-M   'P 1'
#
loop_
_entity.id
_entity.type
_entity.pdbx_description
1 polymer ?
#
loop_
_entity_poly.entity_id
_entity_poly.type
_entity_poly.pdbx_seq_one_letter_code
_entity_poly.pdbx_strand_id
1 'polypeptide(L)'
;MASQVSPGIVLKERDLSNVVVTGALQITAAIASSFAKGPVGEVVNINTQKELVTVFGAPVDANADDWHVASEFLSYGGRLAVVRATSTSLKNAGSTAGVLVKSDADWEGGAGGSENFVARTAGTWGNSATVVVVDRGADQYVTFDAAFDSAPAVGATLTFDSSKTGKVLSIFGNTVAVVLDDPTSLIAAGDGIAGAGAAAADLTVTAVQNWYLNTQIGSTGISLASIGPRPGTSQFAADRGISYDEIHVAVIDTTGAISGTANTILERLTYLSKLSDATGAQGEKIYYKDVINEQSTQIYNGGHPAEVIDGLNWGQASTGLSGALGLVGLHTDALTGGVDDYTYTGAEISDAYDQFADTEDTEIDFVLMGGPMALESDTKIKANKVVAIAAARKDCVAFVSPHKGNQIGTGGALTSLQQRDNTIAFFSTITSTSYAVFDSGYKYFYDRFTDKYRWLACNGDIAGLCVSTSATLDDWYSPAGVNRGSLRNAVKLAYNPNKADRDELYQNRINPVVSFPGQGITLFGDKTALASPSAFDRINVRRLFLNVEKRANELAKQVLFEQNDETTRASFSSALNSYLNEVQSRRGLTDFLVVCDESNNTPDVIDRSEFVAEIYIKPTRSINFITITFTATKTGVSFSEVVGR
;
A
#
# COMPACT_ATOMS: atom_id res chain seq x y z
N MET A 1 -3.94 6.14 -44.31
CA MET A 1 -2.54 5.90 -44.72
C MET A 1 -2.56 5.47 -46.18
N ALA A 2 -1.97 6.26 -47.08
CA ALA A 2 -1.88 5.89 -48.48
C ALA A 2 -0.87 4.72 -48.60
N SER A 3 -1.33 3.57 -49.05
CA SER A 3 -0.46 2.43 -49.38
C SER A 3 0.19 2.72 -50.75
N GLN A 4 1.50 2.71 -50.80
CA GLN A 4 2.23 2.79 -52.07
C GLN A 4 1.99 1.48 -52.84
N VAL A 5 1.43 1.62 -54.06
CA VAL A 5 1.03 0.45 -54.89
C VAL A 5 2.10 0.15 -55.96
N SER A 6 3.13 1.00 -56.14
CA SER A 6 4.24 0.78 -57.06
C SER A 6 5.56 0.58 -56.33
N PRO A 7 6.55 -0.13 -56.92
CA PRO A 7 7.88 -0.29 -56.32
C PRO A 7 8.51 1.08 -56.01
N GLY A 8 8.84 1.35 -54.78
CA GLY A 8 9.48 2.56 -54.31
C GLY A 8 9.98 2.45 -52.89
N ILE A 9 10.91 3.30 -52.49
CA ILE A 9 11.49 3.35 -51.16
C ILE A 9 10.61 4.22 -50.29
N VAL A 10 9.99 3.63 -49.23
CA VAL A 10 9.26 4.38 -48.22
C VAL A 10 10.22 4.73 -47.10
N LEU A 11 10.65 5.96 -47.02
CA LEU A 11 11.38 6.50 -45.88
C LEU A 11 10.39 6.71 -44.72
N LYS A 12 10.57 6.00 -43.65
CA LYS A 12 9.91 6.27 -42.35
C LYS A 12 10.96 6.88 -41.45
N GLU A 13 10.85 8.14 -41.16
CA GLU A 13 11.55 8.75 -40.04
C GLU A 13 10.88 8.29 -38.76
N ARG A 14 11.62 7.65 -37.90
CA ARG A 14 11.24 7.31 -36.54
C ARG A 14 12.14 8.17 -35.64
N ASP A 15 11.55 9.17 -35.02
CA ASP A 15 12.23 9.96 -34.00
C ASP A 15 12.48 9.08 -32.77
N LEU A 16 13.74 8.65 -32.61
CA LEU A 16 14.23 7.92 -31.45
C LEU A 16 14.91 8.85 -30.44
N SER A 17 14.88 10.17 -30.66
CA SER A 17 15.49 11.15 -29.76
C SER A 17 14.66 11.34 -28.48
N ASN A 18 13.38 11.00 -28.49
CA ASN A 18 12.57 10.78 -27.29
C ASN A 18 12.67 9.29 -26.84
N VAL A 19 13.86 8.79 -26.70
CA VAL A 19 14.08 7.68 -25.79
C VAL A 19 13.80 8.26 -24.40
N VAL A 20 12.58 8.11 -23.94
CA VAL A 20 12.33 7.99 -22.53
C VAL A 20 13.37 6.99 -22.06
N VAL A 21 14.33 7.44 -21.26
CA VAL A 21 15.27 6.56 -20.57
C VAL A 21 14.39 5.72 -19.65
N THR A 22 13.83 4.65 -20.19
CA THR A 22 13.22 3.55 -19.46
C THR A 22 14.37 2.79 -18.85
N GLY A 23 14.86 3.30 -17.73
CA GLY A 23 16.03 2.77 -17.07
C GLY A 23 16.61 3.66 -15.99
N ALA A 24 15.93 4.69 -15.55
CA ALA A 24 16.19 5.21 -14.23
C ALA A 24 15.86 4.05 -13.27
N LEU A 25 16.90 3.41 -12.73
CA LEU A 25 16.80 2.42 -11.67
C LEU A 25 15.86 2.98 -10.60
N GLN A 26 14.64 2.45 -10.53
CA GLN A 26 13.67 2.93 -9.56
C GLN A 26 14.04 2.27 -8.25
N ILE A 27 14.68 3.04 -7.38
CA ILE A 27 15.11 2.58 -6.06
C ILE A 27 13.88 2.38 -5.20
N THR A 28 13.72 1.15 -4.70
CA THR A 28 12.63 0.74 -3.83
C THR A 28 13.12 0.59 -2.39
N ALA A 29 12.44 1.22 -1.45
CA ALA A 29 12.71 1.03 -0.03
C ALA A 29 11.59 0.25 0.67
N ALA A 30 11.97 -0.69 1.51
CA ALA A 30 11.07 -1.43 2.38
C ALA A 30 10.78 -0.67 3.68
N ILE A 31 9.55 -0.68 4.12
CA ILE A 31 9.13 -0.18 5.44
C ILE A 31 7.98 -1.00 6.00
N ALA A 32 8.06 -1.40 7.27
CA ALA A 32 6.96 -2.01 7.99
C ALA A 32 6.53 -1.12 9.16
N SER A 33 5.21 -0.91 9.30
CA SER A 33 4.64 -0.07 10.36
C SER A 33 3.14 -0.29 10.55
N SER A 34 2.56 0.41 11.52
CA SER A 34 1.10 0.51 11.68
C SER A 34 0.52 1.61 10.80
N PHE A 35 -0.57 1.29 10.11
CA PHE A 35 -1.30 2.22 9.24
C PHE A 35 -2.80 2.17 9.55
N ALA A 36 -3.54 3.22 9.17
CA ALA A 36 -4.97 3.33 9.46
C ALA A 36 -5.83 2.33 8.69
N LYS A 37 -5.40 1.93 7.50
CA LYS A 37 -6.07 0.91 6.67
C LYS A 37 -5.04 0.19 5.80
N GLY A 38 -5.49 -0.66 4.88
CA GLY A 38 -4.64 -1.43 3.99
C GLY A 38 -4.47 -2.89 4.43
N PRO A 39 -4.00 -3.77 3.54
CA PRO A 39 -3.78 -5.18 3.84
C PRO A 39 -2.73 -5.34 4.94
N VAL A 40 -2.85 -6.41 5.72
CA VAL A 40 -2.00 -6.68 6.89
C VAL A 40 -1.06 -7.84 6.57
N GLY A 41 0.24 -7.67 6.81
CA GLY A 41 1.24 -8.72 6.59
C GLY A 41 1.54 -9.02 5.12
N GLU A 42 1.10 -8.17 4.21
CA GLU A 42 1.39 -8.29 2.78
C GLU A 42 2.24 -7.12 2.29
N VAL A 43 3.11 -7.39 1.31
CA VAL A 43 3.94 -6.36 0.68
C VAL A 43 3.14 -5.62 -0.38
N VAL A 44 2.96 -4.32 -0.19
CA VAL A 44 2.28 -3.45 -1.15
C VAL A 44 3.25 -2.42 -1.70
N ASN A 45 3.34 -2.34 -3.03
CA ASN A 45 4.20 -1.36 -3.70
C ASN A 45 3.48 -0.02 -3.85
N ILE A 46 4.13 1.05 -3.40
CA ILE A 46 3.62 2.43 -3.39
C ILE A 46 4.60 3.33 -4.14
N ASN A 47 4.10 4.05 -5.13
CA ASN A 47 4.93 4.92 -5.97
C ASN A 47 4.80 6.41 -5.63
N THR A 48 3.70 6.80 -5.00
CA THR A 48 3.38 8.20 -4.71
C THR A 48 2.77 8.40 -3.33
N GLN A 49 2.93 9.59 -2.76
CA GLN A 49 2.27 9.95 -1.50
C GLN A 49 0.74 9.85 -1.60
N LYS A 50 0.16 10.16 -2.78
CA LYS A 50 -1.29 10.05 -2.98
C LYS A 50 -1.73 8.59 -2.88
N GLU A 51 -0.97 7.69 -3.45
CA GLU A 51 -1.22 6.24 -3.38
C GLU A 51 -1.07 5.73 -1.93
N LEU A 52 -0.05 6.20 -1.18
CA LEU A 52 0.10 5.90 0.24
C LEU A 52 -1.15 6.29 1.05
N VAL A 53 -1.70 7.49 0.82
CA VAL A 53 -2.96 7.92 1.45
C VAL A 53 -4.14 7.04 1.01
N THR A 54 -4.23 6.69 -0.25
CA THR A 54 -5.36 5.92 -0.78
C THR A 54 -5.39 4.51 -0.20
N VAL A 55 -4.23 3.83 -0.15
CA VAL A 55 -4.11 2.45 0.30
C VAL A 55 -4.05 2.36 1.82
N PHE A 56 -3.18 3.15 2.46
CA PHE A 56 -2.87 3.03 3.89
C PHE A 56 -3.51 4.11 4.77
N GLY A 57 -4.27 5.03 4.18
CA GLY A 57 -4.93 6.12 4.88
C GLY A 57 -4.01 7.32 5.14
N ALA A 58 -4.62 8.43 5.56
CA ALA A 58 -3.88 9.61 6.00
C ALA A 58 -3.21 9.35 7.37
N PRO A 59 -2.13 10.09 7.71
CA PRO A 59 -1.50 9.96 9.01
C PRO A 59 -2.44 10.42 10.13
N VAL A 60 -2.35 9.73 11.26
CA VAL A 60 -2.94 10.13 12.53
C VAL A 60 -1.83 10.37 13.56
N ASP A 61 -2.14 11.00 14.70
CA ASP A 61 -1.10 11.32 15.71
C ASP A 61 -0.31 10.08 16.16
N ALA A 62 -0.95 8.90 16.18
CA ALA A 62 -0.36 7.67 16.67
C ALA A 62 0.64 7.01 15.70
N ASN A 63 0.49 7.17 14.38
CA ASN A 63 1.38 6.59 13.38
C ASN A 63 2.18 7.65 12.60
N ALA A 64 2.08 8.92 13.00
CA ALA A 64 2.66 10.04 12.25
C ALA A 64 4.17 9.89 12.01
N ASP A 65 4.92 9.38 12.98
CA ASP A 65 6.38 9.26 12.88
C ASP A 65 6.77 8.29 11.73
N ASP A 66 6.18 7.10 11.65
CA ASP A 66 6.44 6.13 10.58
C ASP A 66 5.88 6.59 9.23
N TRP A 67 4.63 7.08 9.23
CA TRP A 67 3.95 7.51 8.02
C TRP A 67 4.68 8.64 7.31
N HIS A 68 5.18 9.63 8.07
CA HIS A 68 5.91 10.74 7.50
C HIS A 68 7.32 10.37 7.05
N VAL A 69 8.00 9.42 7.71
CA VAL A 69 9.27 8.88 7.20
C VAL A 69 9.07 8.26 5.82
N ALA A 70 8.03 7.43 5.65
CA ALA A 70 7.66 6.86 4.36
C ALA A 70 7.35 7.95 3.31
N SER A 71 6.54 8.93 3.69
CA SER A 71 6.14 10.04 2.81
C SER A 71 7.32 10.93 2.39
N GLU A 72 8.23 11.25 3.31
CA GLU A 72 9.43 12.03 2.99
C GLU A 72 10.33 11.28 2.01
N PHE A 73 10.55 9.97 2.19
CA PHE A 73 11.29 9.16 1.23
C PHE A 73 10.68 9.23 -0.19
N LEU A 74 9.37 9.08 -0.32
CA LEU A 74 8.67 9.24 -1.60
C LEU A 74 8.89 10.62 -2.23
N SER A 75 9.03 11.67 -1.41
CA SER A 75 9.27 13.04 -1.90
C SER A 75 10.57 13.20 -2.69
N TYR A 76 11.55 12.32 -2.47
CA TYR A 76 12.82 12.30 -3.20
C TYR A 76 12.77 11.50 -4.51
N GLY A 77 11.63 10.88 -4.84
CA GLY A 77 11.42 10.13 -6.09
C GLY A 77 11.67 8.62 -5.97
N GLY A 78 11.82 8.10 -4.74
CA GLY A 78 11.88 6.66 -4.49
C GLY A 78 10.50 6.00 -4.54
N ARG A 79 10.49 4.67 -4.52
CA ARG A 79 9.31 3.81 -4.35
C ARG A 79 9.35 3.14 -2.99
N LEU A 80 8.21 2.73 -2.49
CA LEU A 80 8.11 1.97 -1.25
C LEU A 80 7.51 0.60 -1.49
N ALA A 81 8.07 -0.41 -0.84
CA ALA A 81 7.43 -1.66 -0.51
C ALA A 81 6.98 -1.55 0.97
N VAL A 82 5.68 -1.53 1.20
CA VAL A 82 5.09 -1.25 2.52
C VAL A 82 4.41 -2.48 3.06
N VAL A 83 4.67 -2.83 4.31
CA VAL A 83 3.96 -3.87 5.06
C VAL A 83 3.26 -3.23 6.25
N ARG A 84 1.95 -3.45 6.36
CA ARG A 84 1.21 -3.11 7.58
C ARG A 84 1.43 -4.18 8.62
N ALA A 85 1.99 -3.81 9.76
CA ALA A 85 2.18 -4.71 10.89
C ALA A 85 0.82 -5.17 11.46
N THR A 86 0.76 -6.42 11.89
CA THR A 86 -0.41 -6.96 12.60
C THR A 86 -0.27 -6.73 14.10
N SER A 87 -1.42 -6.59 14.78
CA SER A 87 -1.51 -6.66 16.23
C SER A 87 -2.73 -7.47 16.65
N THR A 88 -2.77 -7.91 17.89
CA THR A 88 -3.86 -8.74 18.41
C THR A 88 -5.19 -8.00 18.54
N SER A 89 -5.17 -6.67 18.63
CA SER A 89 -6.37 -5.85 18.80
C SER A 89 -6.97 -5.36 17.48
N LEU A 90 -6.23 -5.46 16.40
CA LEU A 90 -6.64 -4.99 15.07
C LEU A 90 -7.82 -5.81 14.55
N LYS A 91 -8.89 -5.15 14.04
CA LYS A 91 -10.09 -5.81 13.49
C LYS A 91 -10.66 -5.08 12.29
N ASN A 92 -11.17 -5.84 11.33
CA ASN A 92 -12.04 -5.36 10.28
C ASN A 92 -13.46 -5.20 10.85
N ALA A 93 -14.20 -4.18 10.40
CA ALA A 93 -15.62 -4.05 10.72
C ALA A 93 -16.43 -5.13 10.01
N GLY A 94 -17.36 -5.76 10.69
CA GLY A 94 -18.26 -6.78 10.15
C GLY A 94 -19.73 -6.39 10.31
N SER A 95 -20.63 -7.13 9.65
CA SER A 95 -22.08 -6.93 9.75
C SER A 95 -22.61 -7.08 11.17
N THR A 96 -22.03 -7.98 11.97
CA THR A 96 -22.46 -8.28 13.33
C THR A 96 -21.38 -7.91 14.35
N ALA A 97 -20.13 -8.24 14.06
CA ALA A 97 -18.99 -8.01 14.95
C ALA A 97 -17.70 -7.80 14.16
N GLY A 98 -16.71 -7.18 14.80
CA GLY A 98 -15.37 -7.05 14.23
C GLY A 98 -14.61 -8.37 14.22
N VAL A 99 -14.05 -8.73 13.08
CA VAL A 99 -13.20 -9.90 12.85
C VAL A 99 -11.84 -9.46 12.32
N LEU A 100 -10.81 -10.29 12.42
CA LEU A 100 -9.52 -10.00 11.78
C LEU A 100 -9.41 -10.80 10.48
N VAL A 101 -9.38 -10.10 9.37
CA VAL A 101 -9.05 -10.62 8.03
C VAL A 101 -7.84 -9.84 7.54
N LYS A 102 -6.71 -10.51 7.38
CA LYS A 102 -5.43 -9.86 7.03
C LYS A 102 -5.31 -9.65 5.53
N SER A 103 -5.75 -10.67 4.75
CA SER A 103 -5.56 -10.75 3.31
C SER A 103 -6.71 -11.51 2.63
N ASP A 104 -6.69 -11.55 1.31
CA ASP A 104 -7.62 -12.35 0.51
C ASP A 104 -7.47 -13.85 0.84
N ALA A 105 -6.25 -14.34 1.03
CA ALA A 105 -6.00 -15.72 1.41
C ALA A 105 -6.58 -16.08 2.80
N ASP A 106 -6.49 -15.15 3.75
CA ASP A 106 -7.13 -15.29 5.08
C ASP A 106 -8.66 -15.37 4.94
N TRP A 107 -9.25 -14.55 4.07
CA TRP A 107 -10.68 -14.58 3.78
C TRP A 107 -11.11 -15.91 3.18
N GLU A 108 -10.40 -16.40 2.17
CA GLU A 108 -10.64 -17.72 1.54
C GLU A 108 -10.45 -18.86 2.55
N GLY A 109 -9.53 -18.70 3.50
CA GLY A 109 -9.32 -19.59 4.64
C GLY A 109 -10.45 -19.57 5.69
N GLY A 110 -11.44 -18.69 5.56
CA GLY A 110 -12.61 -18.59 6.44
C GLY A 110 -12.45 -17.65 7.64
N ALA A 111 -11.47 -16.74 7.63
CA ALA A 111 -11.25 -15.78 8.72
C ALA A 111 -12.46 -14.84 8.96
N GLY A 112 -13.32 -14.64 7.96
CA GLY A 112 -14.54 -13.84 8.07
C GLY A 112 -15.63 -14.44 8.98
N GLY A 113 -15.51 -15.71 9.35
CA GLY A 113 -16.49 -16.39 10.18
C GLY A 113 -17.88 -16.48 9.55
N SER A 114 -18.92 -16.11 10.30
CA SER A 114 -20.33 -16.11 9.87
C SER A 114 -20.84 -14.73 9.43
N GLU A 115 -19.96 -13.75 9.25
CA GLU A 115 -20.35 -12.40 8.83
C GLU A 115 -20.87 -12.39 7.38
N ASN A 116 -21.97 -11.68 7.14
CA ASN A 116 -22.46 -11.48 5.78
C ASN A 116 -21.51 -10.58 4.97
N PHE A 117 -21.07 -9.49 5.59
CA PHE A 117 -20.14 -8.54 5.00
C PHE A 117 -19.06 -8.18 6.02
N VAL A 118 -17.84 -8.01 5.52
CA VAL A 118 -16.68 -7.58 6.30
C VAL A 118 -15.93 -6.49 5.52
N ALA A 119 -15.51 -5.43 6.18
CA ALA A 119 -14.66 -4.41 5.54
C ALA A 119 -13.38 -5.04 5.01
N ARG A 120 -12.95 -4.66 3.79
CA ARG A 120 -11.80 -5.26 3.08
C ARG A 120 -10.51 -5.23 3.88
N THR A 121 -10.30 -4.19 4.67
CA THR A 121 -9.11 -4.06 5.51
C THR A 121 -9.49 -3.67 6.94
N ALA A 122 -8.65 -4.04 7.88
CA ALA A 122 -8.87 -3.74 9.29
C ALA A 122 -8.75 -2.24 9.59
N GLY A 123 -9.52 -1.79 10.58
CA GLY A 123 -9.49 -0.41 11.07
C GLY A 123 -10.87 0.17 11.37
N THR A 124 -10.90 1.26 12.10
CA THR A 124 -12.13 1.97 12.47
C THR A 124 -12.83 2.62 11.27
N TRP A 125 -12.13 2.82 10.15
CA TRP A 125 -12.71 3.38 8.93
C TRP A 125 -13.92 2.57 8.44
N GLY A 126 -13.87 1.24 8.60
CA GLY A 126 -14.94 0.33 8.20
C GLY A 126 -16.25 0.55 8.96
N ASN A 127 -16.21 1.11 10.18
CA ASN A 127 -17.41 1.43 10.96
C ASN A 127 -18.24 2.57 10.34
N SER A 128 -17.69 3.29 9.36
CA SER A 128 -18.42 4.30 8.57
C SER A 128 -19.11 3.71 7.34
N ALA A 129 -18.77 2.50 6.97
CA ALA A 129 -19.32 1.83 5.80
C ALA A 129 -20.65 1.16 6.13
N THR A 130 -21.64 1.36 5.28
CA THR A 130 -22.91 0.63 5.28
C THR A 130 -23.04 -0.10 3.96
N VAL A 131 -23.26 -1.40 4.02
CA VAL A 131 -23.54 -2.22 2.85
C VAL A 131 -25.04 -2.23 2.60
N VAL A 132 -25.44 -1.94 1.38
CA VAL A 132 -26.83 -1.88 0.97
C VAL A 132 -27.06 -2.95 -0.09
N VAL A 133 -27.94 -3.89 0.20
CA VAL A 133 -28.43 -4.90 -0.75
C VAL A 133 -29.78 -4.47 -1.26
N VAL A 134 -29.90 -4.29 -2.56
CA VAL A 134 -31.13 -3.92 -3.24
C VAL A 134 -31.54 -5.10 -4.13
N ASP A 135 -32.61 -5.73 -3.73
CA ASP A 135 -33.28 -6.77 -4.49
C ASP A 135 -34.45 -6.16 -5.25
N ARG A 136 -35.19 -6.95 -6.03
CA ARG A 136 -36.40 -6.53 -6.75
C ARG A 136 -37.34 -5.74 -5.83
N GLY A 137 -37.54 -6.20 -4.59
CA GLY A 137 -38.37 -5.60 -3.57
C GLY A 137 -39.87 -5.54 -3.98
N ALA A 138 -40.60 -4.58 -3.42
CA ALA A 138 -42.02 -4.42 -3.73
C ALA A 138 -42.23 -3.79 -5.11
N ASP A 139 -43.43 -3.97 -5.66
CA ASP A 139 -43.86 -3.32 -6.88
C ASP A 139 -44.48 -1.96 -6.57
N GLN A 140 -45.32 -1.91 -5.54
CA GLN A 140 -46.09 -0.71 -5.21
C GLN A 140 -46.07 -0.42 -3.69
N TYR A 141 -46.07 0.86 -3.34
CA TYR A 141 -46.61 1.35 -2.08
C TYR A 141 -48.09 1.57 -2.25
N VAL A 142 -48.88 0.93 -1.39
CA VAL A 142 -50.32 1.03 -1.36
C VAL A 142 -50.77 1.72 -0.06
N THR A 143 -51.35 2.87 -0.14
CA THR A 143 -51.83 3.63 1.02
C THR A 143 -53.34 3.50 1.14
N PHE A 144 -53.83 3.17 2.33
CA PHE A 144 -55.22 2.99 2.62
C PHE A 144 -55.84 4.22 3.29
N ASP A 145 -57.14 4.33 3.31
CA ASP A 145 -57.91 5.39 3.93
C ASP A 145 -57.83 5.37 5.45
N ALA A 146 -57.53 4.23 6.08
CA ALA A 146 -57.27 4.10 7.50
C ALA A 146 -56.14 3.09 7.77
N ALA A 147 -55.64 3.09 9.03
CA ALA A 147 -54.68 2.07 9.47
C ALA A 147 -55.38 0.75 9.73
N PHE A 148 -54.61 -0.35 9.60
CA PHE A 148 -55.09 -1.69 9.92
C PHE A 148 -55.41 -1.81 11.42
N ASP A 149 -56.55 -2.40 11.77
CA ASP A 149 -56.84 -2.80 13.15
C ASP A 149 -55.84 -3.81 13.71
N SER A 150 -55.42 -4.72 12.84
CA SER A 150 -54.33 -5.67 13.06
C SER A 150 -53.46 -5.68 11.82
N ALA A 151 -52.20 -5.19 11.95
CA ALA A 151 -51.27 -5.15 10.82
C ALA A 151 -51.02 -6.54 10.27
N PRO A 152 -51.11 -6.77 8.93
CA PRO A 152 -50.76 -8.02 8.34
C PRO A 152 -49.28 -8.33 8.56
N ALA A 153 -48.95 -9.61 8.72
CA ALA A 153 -47.53 -10.00 8.86
C ALA A 153 -46.78 -9.76 7.55
N VAL A 154 -45.49 -9.49 7.68
CA VAL A 154 -44.60 -9.49 6.51
C VAL A 154 -44.61 -10.88 5.87
N GLY A 155 -44.66 -10.97 4.53
CA GLY A 155 -44.87 -12.21 3.77
C GLY A 155 -46.32 -12.63 3.62
N ALA A 156 -47.28 -12.04 4.36
CA ALA A 156 -48.71 -12.37 4.23
C ALA A 156 -49.23 -11.92 2.87
N THR A 157 -50.12 -12.73 2.30
CA THR A 157 -50.82 -12.40 1.02
C THR A 157 -52.01 -11.50 1.31
N LEU A 158 -52.08 -10.39 0.62
CA LEU A 158 -53.26 -9.53 0.56
C LEU A 158 -53.99 -9.79 -0.75
N THR A 159 -55.30 -9.82 -0.69
CA THR A 159 -56.16 -9.92 -1.88
C THR A 159 -56.95 -8.62 -2.03
N PHE A 160 -56.84 -8.02 -3.20
CA PHE A 160 -57.52 -6.78 -3.55
C PHE A 160 -58.69 -7.08 -4.49
N ASP A 161 -59.54 -6.11 -4.72
CA ASP A 161 -60.62 -6.22 -5.69
C ASP A 161 -60.12 -6.73 -7.04
N SER A 162 -61.07 -7.39 -7.75
CA SER A 162 -60.73 -8.02 -9.05
C SER A 162 -59.69 -9.14 -8.98
N SER A 163 -59.54 -9.79 -7.83
CA SER A 163 -58.62 -10.94 -7.63
C SER A 163 -57.12 -10.63 -7.78
N LYS A 164 -56.71 -9.38 -7.64
CA LYS A 164 -55.29 -9.01 -7.58
C LYS A 164 -54.74 -9.47 -6.25
N THR A 165 -53.61 -10.14 -6.27
CA THR A 165 -52.92 -10.62 -5.04
C THR A 165 -51.51 -10.14 -4.99
N GLY A 166 -51.00 -9.97 -3.75
CA GLY A 166 -49.61 -9.63 -3.53
C GLY A 166 -49.19 -9.86 -2.08
N LYS A 167 -47.90 -10.06 -1.89
CA LYS A 167 -47.30 -10.29 -0.58
C LYS A 167 -46.81 -8.99 0.06
N VAL A 168 -46.99 -8.87 1.35
CA VAL A 168 -46.50 -7.73 2.15
C VAL A 168 -45.02 -7.81 2.32
N LEU A 169 -44.28 -6.77 1.87
CA LEU A 169 -42.84 -6.63 2.11
C LEU A 169 -42.56 -5.81 3.36
N SER A 170 -43.30 -4.72 3.58
CA SER A 170 -43.17 -3.85 4.76
C SER A 170 -44.44 -3.04 4.97
N ILE A 171 -44.63 -2.53 6.21
CA ILE A 171 -45.81 -1.75 6.61
C ILE A 171 -45.34 -0.50 7.33
N PHE A 172 -45.94 0.64 7.01
CA PHE A 172 -45.73 1.95 7.65
C PHE A 172 -47.07 2.64 7.88
N GLY A 173 -47.63 2.46 9.08
CA GLY A 173 -48.95 3.04 9.41
C GLY A 173 -50.06 2.45 8.51
N ASN A 174 -50.65 3.26 7.66
CA ASN A 174 -51.66 2.87 6.68
C ASN A 174 -51.08 2.61 5.27
N THR A 175 -49.78 2.55 5.12
CA THR A 175 -49.13 2.28 3.83
C THR A 175 -48.41 0.92 3.87
N VAL A 176 -48.58 0.11 2.86
CA VAL A 176 -47.97 -1.21 2.71
C VAL A 176 -47.18 -1.27 1.42
N ALA A 177 -45.95 -1.81 1.52
CA ALA A 177 -45.19 -2.17 0.33
C ALA A 177 -45.60 -3.59 -0.11
N VAL A 178 -46.07 -3.74 -1.35
CA VAL A 178 -46.64 -4.97 -1.86
C VAL A 178 -45.82 -5.51 -3.04
N VAL A 179 -45.45 -6.78 -2.95
CA VAL A 179 -44.88 -7.56 -4.06
C VAL A 179 -46.06 -8.26 -4.77
N LEU A 180 -46.37 -7.86 -5.98
CA LEU A 180 -47.49 -8.44 -6.74
C LEU A 180 -47.16 -9.86 -7.21
N ASP A 181 -48.13 -10.77 -7.10
CA ASP A 181 -47.99 -12.13 -7.67
C ASP A 181 -47.97 -12.07 -9.20
N ASP A 182 -48.72 -11.15 -9.79
CA ASP A 182 -48.66 -10.77 -11.19
C ASP A 182 -48.26 -9.30 -11.35
N PRO A 183 -47.00 -8.99 -11.75
CA PRO A 183 -46.54 -7.62 -11.92
C PRO A 183 -47.29 -6.75 -12.92
N THR A 184 -48.07 -7.40 -13.80
CA THR A 184 -48.92 -6.70 -14.80
C THR A 184 -50.25 -6.29 -14.22
N SER A 185 -50.67 -6.91 -13.12
CA SER A 185 -51.95 -6.67 -12.44
C SER A 185 -51.84 -5.63 -11.36
N LEU A 186 -51.62 -4.36 -11.73
CA LEU A 186 -51.38 -3.27 -10.80
C LEU A 186 -52.60 -2.95 -9.92
N ILE A 187 -52.36 -2.70 -8.63
CA ILE A 187 -53.35 -2.17 -7.69
C ILE A 187 -53.60 -0.70 -8.03
N ALA A 188 -54.83 -0.24 -7.91
CA ALA A 188 -55.27 1.11 -8.22
C ALA A 188 -55.98 1.78 -7.02
N ALA A 189 -56.03 3.10 -7.01
CA ALA A 189 -56.86 3.84 -6.05
C ALA A 189 -58.33 3.45 -6.27
N GLY A 190 -59.03 3.13 -5.18
CA GLY A 190 -60.40 2.64 -5.16
C GLY A 190 -60.54 1.14 -5.01
N ASP A 191 -59.44 0.36 -5.18
CA ASP A 191 -59.46 -1.08 -4.89
C ASP A 191 -59.65 -1.29 -3.37
N GLY A 192 -60.57 -2.21 -2.99
CA GLY A 192 -60.76 -2.64 -1.61
C GLY A 192 -59.88 -3.84 -1.26
N ILE A 193 -59.62 -4.10 0.03
CA ILE A 193 -59.02 -5.35 0.51
C ILE A 193 -60.14 -6.37 0.78
N ALA A 194 -60.02 -7.57 0.22
CA ALA A 194 -60.89 -8.70 0.52
C ALA A 194 -60.10 -9.76 1.29
N GLY A 195 -60.49 -10.06 2.50
CA GLY A 195 -60.08 -11.21 3.31
C GLY A 195 -58.60 -11.26 3.65
N ALA A 196 -58.23 -11.93 4.62
CA ALA A 196 -56.92 -12.29 5.17
C ALA A 196 -56.57 -11.51 6.41
N GLY A 197 -57.05 -12.00 7.53
CA GLY A 197 -56.47 -11.63 8.86
C GLY A 197 -56.53 -10.16 9.26
N ALA A 198 -56.93 -9.31 8.38
CA ALA A 198 -57.24 -7.93 8.66
C ALA A 198 -58.69 -7.88 9.13
N ALA A 199 -58.91 -7.55 10.38
CA ALA A 199 -60.17 -7.08 10.86
C ALA A 199 -60.50 -5.70 10.28
N ALA A 200 -60.23 -5.47 9.04
CA ALA A 200 -60.50 -4.27 8.30
C ALA A 200 -61.11 -4.66 6.96
N ALA A 201 -62.35 -5.21 7.06
CA ALA A 201 -63.12 -5.61 5.90
C ALA A 201 -63.46 -4.47 4.93
N ASP A 202 -63.10 -3.24 5.24
CA ASP A 202 -63.56 -2.06 4.52
C ASP A 202 -62.43 -1.04 4.19
N LEU A 203 -61.13 -1.47 4.22
CA LEU A 203 -60.06 -0.57 3.82
C LEU A 203 -60.02 -0.38 2.30
N THR A 204 -60.00 0.89 1.90
CA THR A 204 -59.95 1.25 0.46
C THR A 204 -58.62 1.92 0.15
N VAL A 205 -58.03 1.56 -0.98
CA VAL A 205 -56.79 2.17 -1.46
C VAL A 205 -57.02 3.60 -1.88
N THR A 206 -56.30 4.54 -1.23
CA THR A 206 -56.40 5.96 -1.53
C THR A 206 -55.29 6.46 -2.44
N ALA A 207 -54.10 5.86 -2.36
CA ALA A 207 -52.96 6.21 -3.20
C ALA A 207 -52.08 5.02 -3.49
N VAL A 208 -51.45 5.05 -4.65
CA VAL A 208 -50.46 4.04 -5.09
C VAL A 208 -49.23 4.72 -5.67
N GLN A 209 -48.05 4.27 -5.28
CA GLN A 209 -46.78 4.77 -5.79
C GLN A 209 -45.87 3.61 -6.18
N ASN A 210 -45.00 3.85 -7.15
CA ASN A 210 -43.94 2.88 -7.47
C ASN A 210 -42.96 2.78 -6.30
N TRP A 211 -42.80 1.56 -5.77
CA TRP A 211 -41.96 1.34 -4.60
C TRP A 211 -40.49 1.70 -4.88
N TYR A 212 -39.93 1.22 -5.99
CA TYR A 212 -38.51 1.37 -6.31
C TYR A 212 -38.09 2.82 -6.52
N LEU A 213 -38.92 3.60 -7.18
CA LEU A 213 -38.66 5.01 -7.49
C LEU A 213 -38.84 5.93 -6.28
N ASN A 214 -39.66 5.53 -5.32
CA ASN A 214 -40.00 6.37 -4.16
C ASN A 214 -39.30 5.93 -2.86
N THR A 215 -38.55 4.83 -2.90
CA THR A 215 -37.80 4.35 -1.74
C THR A 215 -36.44 5.00 -1.66
N GLN A 216 -36.08 5.45 -0.46
CA GLN A 216 -34.75 5.95 -0.11
C GLN A 216 -34.07 4.99 0.86
N ILE A 217 -32.73 4.99 0.83
CA ILE A 217 -31.90 4.17 1.71
C ILE A 217 -31.83 4.84 3.08
N GLY A 218 -32.64 4.38 4.02
CA GLY A 218 -32.72 4.96 5.37
C GLY A 218 -32.90 6.47 5.36
N SER A 219 -32.12 7.19 6.14
CA SER A 219 -32.11 8.66 6.21
C SER A 219 -31.02 9.33 5.33
N THR A 220 -30.42 8.59 4.40
CA THR A 220 -29.27 9.09 3.63
C THR A 220 -29.65 10.08 2.53
N GLY A 221 -30.91 10.11 2.12
CA GLY A 221 -31.38 10.87 0.96
C GLY A 221 -31.04 10.24 -0.39
N ILE A 222 -30.41 9.05 -0.40
CA ILE A 222 -30.07 8.31 -1.60
C ILE A 222 -31.26 7.46 -2.04
N SER A 223 -31.75 7.63 -3.27
CA SER A 223 -32.83 6.81 -3.81
C SER A 223 -32.28 5.49 -4.37
N LEU A 224 -33.09 4.42 -4.36
CA LEU A 224 -32.71 3.13 -4.99
C LEU A 224 -32.37 3.30 -6.47
N ALA A 225 -33.10 4.13 -7.18
CA ALA A 225 -32.85 4.45 -8.58
C ALA A 225 -31.47 5.06 -8.86
N SER A 226 -30.83 5.66 -7.86
CA SER A 226 -29.47 6.20 -8.00
C SER A 226 -28.37 5.12 -7.94
N ILE A 227 -28.69 3.93 -7.42
CA ILE A 227 -27.78 2.77 -7.46
C ILE A 227 -27.79 2.15 -8.85
N GLY A 228 -28.99 1.91 -9.39
CA GLY A 228 -29.20 1.33 -10.71
C GLY A 228 -30.69 1.22 -11.05
N PRO A 229 -31.06 0.83 -12.27
CA PRO A 229 -32.42 0.44 -12.57
C PRO A 229 -32.85 -0.78 -11.74
N ARG A 230 -34.14 -0.95 -11.50
CA ARG A 230 -34.67 -2.03 -10.65
C ARG A 230 -34.13 -3.40 -11.10
N PRO A 231 -33.51 -4.19 -10.19
CA PRO A 231 -33.05 -5.54 -10.53
C PRO A 231 -34.23 -6.47 -10.81
N GLY A 232 -34.05 -7.43 -11.66
CA GLY A 232 -35.12 -8.30 -12.13
C GLY A 232 -34.70 -9.76 -12.28
N THR A 233 -34.76 -10.27 -13.47
CA THR A 233 -34.37 -11.64 -13.82
C THR A 233 -33.34 -11.59 -14.93
N SER A 234 -32.18 -12.18 -14.70
CA SER A 234 -31.13 -12.29 -15.71
C SER A 234 -31.59 -13.25 -16.87
N GLN A 235 -30.98 -13.05 -18.03
CA GLN A 235 -31.25 -13.97 -19.16
C GLN A 235 -30.86 -15.41 -18.79
N PHE A 236 -29.77 -15.58 -18.03
CA PHE A 236 -29.32 -16.89 -17.55
C PHE A 236 -30.39 -17.61 -16.72
N ALA A 237 -31.03 -16.91 -15.79
CA ALA A 237 -32.08 -17.45 -14.93
C ALA A 237 -33.38 -17.69 -15.74
N ALA A 238 -33.76 -16.73 -16.58
CA ALA A 238 -34.96 -16.81 -17.40
C ALA A 238 -34.97 -18.05 -18.33
N ASP A 239 -33.85 -18.35 -18.98
CA ASP A 239 -33.68 -19.52 -19.84
C ASP A 239 -33.85 -20.85 -19.09
N ARG A 240 -33.80 -20.82 -17.74
CA ARG A 240 -33.94 -21.99 -16.85
C ARG A 240 -35.25 -22.01 -16.06
N GLY A 241 -36.14 -21.06 -16.34
CA GLY A 241 -37.44 -20.95 -15.66
C GLY A 241 -37.31 -20.47 -14.20
N ILE A 242 -36.21 -19.80 -13.88
CA ILE A 242 -35.95 -19.17 -12.58
C ILE A 242 -36.18 -17.67 -12.71
N SER A 243 -36.68 -17.02 -11.65
CA SER A 243 -36.98 -15.60 -11.68
C SER A 243 -36.43 -14.88 -10.44
N TYR A 244 -36.19 -13.57 -10.61
CA TYR A 244 -35.77 -12.64 -9.56
C TYR A 244 -34.40 -12.97 -8.95
N ASP A 245 -33.45 -13.31 -9.79
CA ASP A 245 -32.09 -13.63 -9.39
C ASP A 245 -31.18 -12.40 -9.26
N GLU A 246 -31.54 -11.28 -9.90
CA GLU A 246 -30.69 -10.09 -9.89
C GLU A 246 -30.81 -9.29 -8.60
N ILE A 247 -29.64 -8.78 -8.12
CA ILE A 247 -29.51 -7.83 -7.04
C ILE A 247 -28.50 -6.73 -7.36
N HIS A 248 -28.57 -5.64 -6.62
CA HIS A 248 -27.53 -4.62 -6.56
C HIS A 248 -26.95 -4.55 -5.17
N VAL A 249 -25.64 -4.36 -5.07
CA VAL A 249 -24.93 -4.11 -3.82
C VAL A 249 -24.21 -2.77 -3.93
N ALA A 250 -24.39 -1.92 -2.94
CA ALA A 250 -23.69 -0.65 -2.84
C ALA A 250 -23.04 -0.50 -1.47
N VAL A 251 -21.89 0.17 -1.40
CA VAL A 251 -21.23 0.53 -0.15
C VAL A 251 -21.30 2.04 0.00
N ILE A 252 -21.84 2.49 1.12
CA ILE A 252 -22.09 3.91 1.42
C ILE A 252 -21.25 4.32 2.63
N ASP A 253 -20.54 5.44 2.52
CA ASP A 253 -19.87 6.12 3.64
C ASP A 253 -20.89 6.97 4.39
N THR A 254 -21.50 6.42 5.42
CA THR A 254 -22.62 7.08 6.12
C THR A 254 -22.18 8.25 6.99
N THR A 255 -20.96 8.21 7.54
CA THR A 255 -20.45 9.28 8.41
C THR A 255 -19.50 10.25 7.70
N GLY A 256 -19.00 9.88 6.53
CA GLY A 256 -18.02 10.68 5.79
C GLY A 256 -16.56 10.44 6.23
N ALA A 257 -16.27 9.44 7.06
CA ALA A 257 -14.93 9.19 7.54
C ALA A 257 -14.00 8.61 6.45
N ILE A 258 -14.55 8.06 5.37
CA ILE A 258 -13.80 7.48 4.26
C ILE A 258 -13.59 8.49 3.14
N SER A 259 -14.68 9.12 2.70
CA SER A 259 -14.72 10.01 1.52
C SER A 259 -14.57 11.50 1.88
N GLY A 260 -14.71 11.86 3.15
CA GLY A 260 -14.79 13.24 3.62
C GLY A 260 -16.21 13.83 3.53
N THR A 261 -17.19 13.13 2.97
CA THR A 261 -18.57 13.58 2.83
C THR A 261 -19.53 12.46 3.22
N ALA A 262 -20.39 12.74 4.21
CA ALA A 262 -21.39 11.77 4.65
C ALA A 262 -22.36 11.40 3.52
N ASN A 263 -22.84 10.16 3.55
CA ASN A 263 -23.76 9.58 2.58
C ASN A 263 -23.22 9.53 1.14
N THR A 264 -21.90 9.36 0.99
CA THR A 264 -21.27 9.16 -0.32
C THR A 264 -21.29 7.69 -0.69
N ILE A 265 -21.74 7.37 -1.90
CA ILE A 265 -21.63 6.01 -2.46
C ILE A 265 -20.17 5.77 -2.83
N LEU A 266 -19.51 4.84 -2.14
CA LEU A 266 -18.12 4.45 -2.40
C LEU A 266 -18.01 3.49 -3.58
N GLU A 267 -18.95 2.53 -3.67
CA GLU A 267 -18.92 1.46 -4.66
C GLU A 267 -20.34 1.02 -5.03
N ARG A 268 -20.51 0.58 -6.27
CA ARG A 268 -21.75 0.01 -6.79
C ARG A 268 -21.43 -1.23 -7.61
N LEU A 269 -22.05 -2.33 -7.26
CA LEU A 269 -22.02 -3.58 -7.99
C LEU A 269 -23.46 -3.92 -8.40
N THR A 270 -23.74 -3.91 -9.68
CA THR A 270 -25.12 -3.99 -10.19
C THR A 270 -25.34 -5.24 -11.03
N TYR A 271 -26.58 -5.74 -11.04
CA TYR A 271 -27.00 -6.93 -11.80
C TYR A 271 -26.20 -8.19 -11.43
N LEU A 272 -25.96 -8.37 -10.13
CA LEU A 272 -25.36 -9.58 -9.60
C LEU A 272 -26.44 -10.66 -9.47
N SER A 273 -26.10 -11.91 -9.75
CA SER A 273 -27.04 -13.03 -9.63
C SER A 273 -26.93 -13.72 -8.27
N LYS A 274 -28.05 -14.16 -7.73
CA LYS A 274 -28.16 -15.03 -6.55
C LYS A 274 -27.75 -16.48 -6.82
N LEU A 275 -27.66 -16.91 -8.09
CA LEU A 275 -27.31 -18.27 -8.50
C LEU A 275 -25.78 -18.44 -8.60
N SER A 276 -25.26 -19.52 -7.99
CA SER A 276 -23.81 -19.74 -7.90
C SER A 276 -23.14 -20.10 -9.24
N ASP A 277 -23.89 -20.58 -10.22
CA ASP A 277 -23.42 -20.95 -11.54
C ASP A 277 -23.77 -19.92 -12.62
N ALA A 278 -24.27 -18.74 -12.22
CA ALA A 278 -24.73 -17.72 -13.15
C ALA A 278 -23.58 -17.09 -13.93
N THR A 279 -23.80 -16.96 -15.24
CA THR A 279 -22.87 -16.29 -16.14
C THR A 279 -23.58 -15.22 -16.96
N GLY A 280 -22.87 -14.13 -17.23
CA GLY A 280 -23.34 -13.05 -18.10
C GLY A 280 -23.24 -13.42 -19.58
N ALA A 281 -23.61 -12.47 -20.44
CA ALA A 281 -23.71 -12.69 -21.89
C ALA A 281 -22.35 -13.00 -22.57
N GLN A 282 -21.23 -12.63 -21.94
CA GLN A 282 -19.87 -12.88 -22.43
C GLN A 282 -19.19 -14.06 -21.72
N GLY A 283 -19.92 -14.77 -20.85
CA GLY A 283 -19.41 -15.89 -20.07
C GLY A 283 -18.72 -15.51 -18.78
N GLU A 284 -18.74 -14.22 -18.41
CA GLU A 284 -18.23 -13.72 -17.13
C GLU A 284 -19.12 -14.23 -15.98
N LYS A 285 -18.50 -14.48 -14.82
CA LYS A 285 -19.25 -14.81 -13.60
C LYS A 285 -20.01 -13.58 -13.10
N ILE A 286 -21.29 -13.78 -12.78
CA ILE A 286 -22.14 -12.75 -12.19
C ILE A 286 -22.70 -13.15 -10.82
N TYR A 287 -22.22 -14.24 -10.24
CA TYR A 287 -22.59 -14.65 -8.89
C TYR A 287 -22.12 -13.63 -7.87
N TYR A 288 -23.04 -13.14 -7.02
CA TYR A 288 -22.78 -12.00 -6.14
C TYR A 288 -21.58 -12.20 -5.20
N LYS A 289 -21.38 -13.40 -4.63
CA LYS A 289 -20.24 -13.66 -3.75
C LYS A 289 -18.91 -13.57 -4.48
N ASP A 290 -18.82 -14.20 -5.65
CA ASP A 290 -17.59 -14.19 -6.44
C ASP A 290 -17.26 -12.78 -6.88
N VAL A 291 -18.24 -12.06 -7.45
CA VAL A 291 -18.02 -10.69 -7.95
C VAL A 291 -17.64 -9.72 -6.82
N ILE A 292 -18.31 -9.78 -5.66
CA ILE A 292 -17.96 -8.91 -4.53
C ILE A 292 -16.56 -9.23 -4.05
N ASN A 293 -16.20 -10.50 -3.85
CA ASN A 293 -14.89 -10.88 -3.32
C ASN A 293 -13.75 -10.61 -4.29
N GLU A 294 -13.99 -10.71 -5.61
CA GLU A 294 -12.98 -10.44 -6.64
C GLU A 294 -12.83 -8.94 -6.97
N GLN A 295 -13.93 -8.17 -6.98
CA GLN A 295 -13.93 -6.80 -7.54
C GLN A 295 -14.08 -5.70 -6.51
N SER A 296 -14.69 -5.95 -5.34
CA SER A 296 -14.87 -4.91 -4.34
C SER A 296 -13.55 -4.52 -3.69
N THR A 297 -13.31 -3.22 -3.62
CA THR A 297 -12.19 -2.63 -2.88
C THR A 297 -12.57 -2.27 -1.44
N GLN A 298 -13.83 -2.40 -1.09
CA GLN A 298 -14.36 -1.95 0.20
C GLN A 298 -14.75 -3.09 1.13
N ILE A 299 -15.27 -4.20 0.60
CA ILE A 299 -15.86 -5.28 1.40
C ILE A 299 -15.52 -6.68 0.87
N TYR A 300 -15.59 -7.65 1.77
CA TYR A 300 -15.76 -9.07 1.49
C TYR A 300 -17.22 -9.47 1.72
N ASN A 301 -17.67 -10.53 1.06
CA ASN A 301 -18.99 -11.11 1.23
C ASN A 301 -18.92 -12.59 1.61
N GLY A 302 -19.43 -12.94 2.78
CA GLY A 302 -19.51 -14.32 3.29
C GLY A 302 -20.91 -14.92 3.20
N GLY A 303 -21.95 -14.09 3.19
CA GLY A 303 -23.33 -14.52 3.23
C GLY A 303 -24.29 -13.55 2.56
N HIS A 304 -25.56 -13.71 2.86
CA HIS A 304 -26.63 -12.81 2.44
C HIS A 304 -27.58 -12.51 3.62
N PRO A 305 -28.28 -11.37 3.58
CA PRO A 305 -29.31 -11.06 4.55
C PRO A 305 -30.45 -12.09 4.54
N ALA A 306 -31.14 -12.21 5.65
CA ALA A 306 -32.32 -13.09 5.73
C ALA A 306 -33.40 -12.66 4.72
N GLU A 307 -34.01 -13.62 4.06
CA GLU A 307 -35.11 -13.40 3.13
C GLU A 307 -36.35 -12.92 3.87
N VAL A 308 -37.04 -11.95 3.31
CA VAL A 308 -38.31 -11.41 3.83
C VAL A 308 -39.50 -12.14 3.22
N ILE A 309 -39.33 -12.59 1.97
CA ILE A 309 -40.32 -13.44 1.28
C ILE A 309 -39.62 -14.70 0.83
N ASP A 310 -40.09 -15.83 1.33
CA ASP A 310 -39.52 -17.14 1.05
C ASP A 310 -39.58 -17.47 -0.44
N GLY A 311 -38.53 -18.14 -0.90
CA GLY A 311 -38.39 -18.61 -2.27
C GLY A 311 -37.34 -19.69 -2.40
N LEU A 312 -36.73 -19.82 -3.56
CA LEU A 312 -35.55 -20.66 -3.74
C LEU A 312 -34.36 -20.00 -3.01
N ASN A 313 -33.53 -20.79 -2.34
CA ASN A 313 -32.42 -20.30 -1.57
C ASN A 313 -31.31 -19.66 -2.46
N TRP A 314 -30.70 -18.62 -1.97
CA TRP A 314 -29.55 -18.00 -2.61
C TRP A 314 -28.31 -18.93 -2.57
N GLY A 315 -27.44 -18.80 -3.54
CA GLY A 315 -26.20 -19.58 -3.63
C GLY A 315 -26.35 -21.01 -4.18
N GLN A 316 -27.54 -21.40 -4.58
CA GLN A 316 -27.74 -22.69 -5.27
C GLN A 316 -27.34 -22.60 -6.76
N ALA A 317 -26.91 -23.73 -7.33
CA ALA A 317 -26.73 -23.85 -8.77
C ALA A 317 -28.10 -23.98 -9.44
N SER A 318 -28.26 -23.47 -10.65
CA SER A 318 -29.51 -23.41 -11.39
C SER A 318 -30.07 -24.77 -11.80
N THR A 319 -29.25 -25.82 -11.81
CA THR A 319 -29.62 -27.14 -12.30
C THR A 319 -30.80 -27.76 -11.52
N GLY A 320 -31.90 -28.04 -12.22
CA GLY A 320 -33.09 -28.66 -11.63
C GLY A 320 -33.96 -27.72 -10.79
N LEU A 321 -33.64 -26.43 -10.75
CA LEU A 321 -34.47 -25.40 -10.11
C LEU A 321 -35.50 -24.83 -11.10
N SER A 322 -36.64 -24.41 -10.58
CA SER A 322 -37.64 -23.59 -11.27
C SER A 322 -38.46 -22.80 -10.25
N GLY A 323 -38.79 -21.56 -10.54
CA GLY A 323 -39.58 -20.69 -9.68
C GLY A 323 -38.84 -19.42 -9.28
N ALA A 324 -39.37 -18.70 -8.30
CA ALA A 324 -38.82 -17.43 -7.83
C ALA A 324 -37.77 -17.65 -6.71
N LEU A 325 -36.67 -16.96 -6.79
CA LEU A 325 -35.69 -16.87 -5.68
C LEU A 325 -36.27 -16.01 -4.55
N GLY A 326 -35.89 -16.34 -3.32
CA GLY A 326 -36.28 -15.59 -2.14
C GLY A 326 -35.91 -14.10 -2.22
N LEU A 327 -36.77 -13.23 -1.69
CA LEU A 327 -36.61 -11.78 -1.77
C LEU A 327 -36.21 -11.17 -0.43
N VAL A 328 -35.23 -10.31 -0.46
CA VAL A 328 -34.75 -9.50 0.67
C VAL A 328 -35.35 -8.09 0.64
N GLY A 329 -35.64 -7.57 -0.53
CA GLY A 329 -36.10 -6.20 -0.73
C GLY A 329 -34.98 -5.18 -0.62
N LEU A 330 -35.10 -4.25 0.32
CA LEU A 330 -34.02 -3.33 0.69
C LEU A 330 -33.45 -3.74 2.05
N HIS A 331 -32.20 -4.08 2.09
CA HIS A 331 -31.48 -4.38 3.31
C HIS A 331 -30.27 -3.47 3.47
N THR A 332 -29.96 -3.08 4.71
CA THR A 332 -28.83 -2.23 5.03
C THR A 332 -28.08 -2.79 6.23
N ASP A 333 -26.81 -3.16 6.01
CA ASP A 333 -25.90 -3.61 7.06
C ASP A 333 -24.88 -2.52 7.37
N ALA A 334 -25.01 -1.85 8.51
CA ALA A 334 -24.00 -0.96 9.03
C ALA A 334 -22.84 -1.80 9.61
N LEU A 335 -21.66 -1.69 9.04
CA LEU A 335 -20.51 -2.43 9.54
C LEU A 335 -20.05 -1.86 10.89
N THR A 336 -19.67 -2.74 11.82
CA THR A 336 -19.30 -2.39 13.19
C THR A 336 -18.12 -3.21 13.71
N GLY A 337 -17.55 -2.78 14.84
CA GLY A 337 -16.50 -3.53 15.54
C GLY A 337 -15.11 -3.46 14.87
N GLY A 338 -14.92 -2.60 13.86
CA GLY A 338 -13.60 -2.30 13.32
C GLY A 338 -12.76 -1.55 14.36
N VAL A 339 -11.50 -1.97 14.52
CA VAL A 339 -10.57 -1.42 15.52
C VAL A 339 -9.25 -1.09 14.86
N ASP A 340 -8.76 0.13 15.09
CA ASP A 340 -7.38 0.50 14.80
C ASP A 340 -6.48 0.05 15.94
N ASP A 341 -5.29 -0.40 15.60
CA ASP A 341 -4.23 -0.57 16.58
C ASP A 341 -2.92 -0.03 16.03
N TYR A 342 -2.35 0.92 16.74
CA TYR A 342 -1.07 1.55 16.43
C TYR A 342 0.01 1.17 17.44
N THR A 343 -0.35 0.30 18.42
CA THR A 343 0.58 -0.20 19.43
C THR A 343 1.02 -1.61 19.05
N TYR A 344 2.28 -1.75 18.72
CA TYR A 344 2.88 -3.04 18.40
C TYR A 344 4.14 -3.26 19.22
N THR A 345 4.41 -4.50 19.53
CA THR A 345 5.63 -4.95 20.23
C THR A 345 6.81 -5.05 19.27
N GLY A 346 8.02 -5.12 19.81
CA GLY A 346 9.22 -5.39 19.02
C GLY A 346 9.14 -6.71 18.23
N ALA A 347 8.40 -7.71 18.72
CA ALA A 347 8.18 -8.98 18.01
C ALA A 347 7.24 -8.79 16.80
N GLU A 348 6.07 -8.18 16.99
CA GLU A 348 5.08 -7.96 15.93
C GLU A 348 5.65 -7.12 14.77
N ILE A 349 6.46 -6.10 15.08
CA ILE A 349 7.12 -5.32 14.03
C ILE A 349 8.23 -6.13 13.35
N SER A 350 8.92 -7.01 14.08
CA SER A 350 9.94 -7.89 13.50
C SER A 350 9.33 -8.89 12.51
N ASP A 351 8.18 -9.47 12.84
CA ASP A 351 7.43 -10.38 11.96
C ASP A 351 6.97 -9.66 10.69
N ALA A 352 6.56 -8.38 10.80
CA ALA A 352 6.20 -7.58 9.65
C ALA A 352 7.39 -7.29 8.72
N TYR A 353 8.59 -7.06 9.27
CA TYR A 353 9.80 -6.92 8.47
C TYR A 353 10.28 -8.23 7.85
N ASP A 354 9.94 -9.41 8.42
CA ASP A 354 10.30 -10.70 7.84
C ASP A 354 9.71 -10.94 6.45
N GLN A 355 8.63 -10.25 6.08
CA GLN A 355 8.08 -10.25 4.71
C GLN A 355 9.08 -9.73 3.67
N PHE A 356 10.11 -9.02 4.08
CA PHE A 356 11.17 -8.53 3.21
C PHE A 356 12.44 -9.40 3.23
N ALA A 357 12.44 -10.52 3.95
CA ALA A 357 13.64 -11.35 4.09
C ALA A 357 13.99 -12.13 2.82
N ASP A 358 12.98 -12.50 2.02
CA ASP A 358 13.17 -13.22 0.78
C ASP A 358 13.58 -12.27 -0.36
N THR A 359 14.66 -12.64 -1.06
CA THR A 359 15.20 -11.89 -2.21
C THR A 359 14.48 -12.21 -3.52
N GLU A 360 13.79 -13.35 -3.59
CA GLU A 360 13.07 -13.77 -4.79
C GLU A 360 11.68 -13.15 -4.88
N ASP A 361 11.01 -13.00 -3.72
CA ASP A 361 9.64 -12.45 -3.65
C ASP A 361 9.60 -10.93 -3.76
N THR A 362 10.60 -10.24 -3.19
CA THR A 362 10.57 -8.77 -3.10
C THR A 362 11.92 -8.16 -3.45
N GLU A 363 11.95 -7.36 -4.51
CA GLU A 363 13.13 -6.58 -4.90
C GLU A 363 13.15 -5.24 -4.16
N ILE A 364 14.15 -5.04 -3.30
CA ILE A 364 14.35 -3.81 -2.52
C ILE A 364 15.82 -3.39 -2.54
N ASP A 365 16.06 -2.08 -2.57
CA ASP A 365 17.40 -1.50 -2.51
C ASP A 365 17.72 -0.92 -1.12
N PHE A 366 16.68 -0.50 -0.38
CA PHE A 366 16.81 0.07 0.96
C PHE A 366 15.81 -0.54 1.94
N VAL A 367 16.16 -0.52 3.23
CA VAL A 367 15.24 -0.85 4.33
C VAL A 367 15.23 0.32 5.30
N LEU A 368 14.08 0.95 5.47
CA LEU A 368 13.89 2.07 6.38
C LEU A 368 13.45 1.58 7.76
N MET A 369 14.07 2.09 8.82
CA MET A 369 13.58 1.81 10.17
C MET A 369 12.20 2.47 10.42
N GLY A 370 11.90 3.60 9.74
CA GLY A 370 10.71 4.39 10.04
C GLY A 370 10.87 5.21 11.32
N GLY A 371 9.76 5.44 12.02
CA GLY A 371 9.73 6.10 13.31
C GLY A 371 10.22 5.21 14.47
N PRO A 372 10.49 5.81 15.62
CA PRO A 372 10.82 5.08 16.84
C PRO A 372 9.57 4.42 17.43
N MET A 373 9.77 3.37 18.19
CA MET A 373 8.72 2.79 19.02
C MET A 373 8.59 3.52 20.36
N ALA A 374 7.53 3.23 21.12
CA ALA A 374 7.27 3.89 22.40
C ALA A 374 8.41 3.67 23.43
N LEU A 375 9.01 2.48 23.42
CA LEU A 375 10.14 2.12 24.28
C LEU A 375 11.44 2.08 23.48
N GLU A 376 12.52 2.50 24.10
CA GLU A 376 13.86 2.43 23.48
C GLU A 376 14.29 0.98 23.24
N SER A 377 13.93 0.05 24.14
CA SER A 377 14.19 -1.39 23.98
C SER A 377 13.59 -1.93 22.69
N ASP A 378 12.33 -1.60 22.41
CA ASP A 378 11.62 -2.06 21.22
C ASP A 378 12.15 -1.37 19.96
N THR A 379 12.53 -0.08 20.08
CA THR A 379 13.22 0.64 18.99
C THR A 379 14.55 -0.05 18.64
N LYS A 380 15.31 -0.53 19.63
CA LYS A 380 16.53 -1.31 19.40
C LYS A 380 16.27 -2.66 18.72
N ILE A 381 15.18 -3.34 19.09
CA ILE A 381 14.76 -4.59 18.43
C ILE A 381 14.44 -4.31 16.95
N LYS A 382 13.61 -3.30 16.68
CA LYS A 382 13.27 -2.84 15.32
C LYS A 382 14.53 -2.49 14.51
N ALA A 383 15.43 -1.69 15.07
CA ALA A 383 16.67 -1.30 14.43
C ALA A 383 17.59 -2.48 14.10
N ASN A 384 17.80 -3.40 15.05
CA ASN A 384 18.59 -4.62 14.81
C ASN A 384 17.93 -5.53 13.77
N LYS A 385 16.60 -5.63 13.73
CA LYS A 385 15.88 -6.42 12.72
C LYS A 385 16.10 -5.87 11.32
N VAL A 386 15.93 -4.57 11.12
CA VAL A 386 16.17 -3.89 9.83
C VAL A 386 17.62 -4.10 9.36
N VAL A 387 18.58 -3.95 10.27
CA VAL A 387 20.01 -4.18 9.99
C VAL A 387 20.30 -5.65 9.66
N ALA A 388 19.68 -6.59 10.37
CA ALA A 388 19.87 -8.02 10.15
C ALA A 388 19.34 -8.47 8.78
N ILE A 389 18.18 -7.95 8.35
CA ILE A 389 17.62 -8.23 7.01
C ILE A 389 18.60 -7.75 5.93
N ALA A 390 19.07 -6.51 6.00
CA ALA A 390 20.01 -5.98 5.02
C ALA A 390 21.33 -6.77 4.99
N ALA A 391 21.83 -7.19 6.16
CA ALA A 391 23.06 -7.99 6.26
C ALA A 391 22.89 -9.43 5.76
N ALA A 392 21.70 -10.02 5.89
CA ALA A 392 21.37 -11.35 5.39
C ALA A 392 21.16 -11.34 3.88
N ARG A 393 20.35 -10.42 3.37
CA ARG A 393 20.06 -10.26 1.93
C ARG A 393 21.28 -9.88 1.12
N LYS A 394 22.11 -8.94 1.61
CA LYS A 394 23.32 -8.39 0.93
C LYS A 394 23.04 -7.63 -0.38
N ASP A 395 21.81 -7.40 -0.73
CA ASP A 395 21.35 -6.65 -1.92
C ASP A 395 20.79 -5.25 -1.60
N CYS A 396 20.65 -4.92 -0.33
CA CYS A 396 20.06 -3.66 0.12
C CYS A 396 20.84 -3.01 1.28
N VAL A 397 20.47 -1.77 1.62
CA VAL A 397 21.08 -0.99 2.72
C VAL A 397 20.01 -0.53 3.70
N ALA A 398 20.23 -0.75 5.00
CA ALA A 398 19.37 -0.31 6.07
C ALA A 398 19.67 1.14 6.49
N PHE A 399 18.63 1.94 6.78
CA PHE A 399 18.75 3.30 7.29
C PHE A 399 18.09 3.41 8.67
N VAL A 400 18.85 3.85 9.65
CA VAL A 400 18.46 3.81 11.07
C VAL A 400 18.73 5.14 11.75
N SER A 401 17.70 5.69 12.41
CA SER A 401 17.79 6.86 13.30
C SER A 401 17.79 6.42 14.78
N PRO A 402 18.31 7.25 15.71
CA PRO A 402 18.27 6.93 17.13
C PRO A 402 16.84 6.99 17.68
N HIS A 403 16.61 6.46 18.90
CA HIS A 403 15.32 6.62 19.58
C HIS A 403 15.04 8.10 19.89
N LYS A 404 13.78 8.52 19.74
CA LYS A 404 13.33 9.92 19.90
C LYS A 404 13.69 10.51 21.27
N GLY A 405 13.54 9.71 22.33
CA GLY A 405 13.88 10.10 23.69
C GLY A 405 15.36 10.44 23.91
N ASN A 406 16.25 9.96 23.05
CA ASN A 406 17.69 10.24 23.12
C ASN A 406 18.06 11.68 22.72
N GLN A 407 17.14 12.36 22.02
CA GLN A 407 17.35 13.73 21.55
C GLN A 407 16.32 14.74 22.06
N ILE A 408 15.06 14.32 22.26
CA ILE A 408 13.94 15.20 22.61
C ILE A 408 13.50 14.89 24.04
N GLY A 409 14.18 14.51 24.93
CA GLY A 409 13.90 14.22 26.33
C GLY A 409 12.42 14.20 26.75
N THR A 410 11.97 13.14 27.38
CA THR A 410 10.59 12.99 27.86
C THR A 410 10.32 13.71 29.20
N GLY A 411 11.36 14.08 29.91
CA GLY A 411 11.31 14.73 31.25
C GLY A 411 11.92 16.13 31.33
N GLY A 412 12.27 16.72 30.18
CA GLY A 412 12.91 18.05 30.10
C GLY A 412 13.87 18.15 28.92
N ALA A 413 14.36 19.36 28.65
CA ALA A 413 15.33 19.59 27.59
C ALA A 413 16.68 18.92 27.93
N LEU A 414 17.20 18.12 26.96
CA LEU A 414 18.54 17.53 27.06
C LEU A 414 19.61 18.55 26.68
N THR A 415 20.76 18.46 27.31
CA THR A 415 21.94 19.20 26.86
C THR A 415 22.54 18.57 25.61
N SER A 416 23.28 19.32 24.80
CA SER A 416 23.97 18.83 23.61
C SER A 416 24.87 17.61 23.90
N LEU A 417 25.55 17.64 25.04
CA LEU A 417 26.37 16.53 25.52
C LEU A 417 25.53 15.26 25.76
N GLN A 418 24.39 15.39 26.45
CA GLN A 418 23.48 14.26 26.69
C GLN A 418 22.92 13.72 25.40
N GLN A 419 22.51 14.58 24.46
CA GLN A 419 22.01 14.16 23.15
C GLN A 419 23.07 13.36 22.38
N ARG A 420 24.32 13.81 22.38
CA ARG A 420 25.43 13.07 21.77
C ARG A 420 25.64 11.72 22.43
N ASP A 421 25.80 11.68 23.74
CA ASP A 421 26.16 10.48 24.49
C ASP A 421 25.04 9.45 24.44
N ASN A 422 23.77 9.86 24.54
CA ASN A 422 22.60 8.98 24.39
C ASN A 422 22.53 8.38 22.97
N THR A 423 22.81 9.19 21.94
CA THR A 423 22.82 8.72 20.56
C THR A 423 23.93 7.69 20.33
N ILE A 424 25.14 7.93 20.84
CA ILE A 424 26.26 6.99 20.77
C ILE A 424 25.91 5.69 21.53
N ALA A 425 25.34 5.81 22.73
CA ALA A 425 24.94 4.66 23.56
C ALA A 425 23.87 3.80 22.84
N PHE A 426 22.91 4.42 22.16
CA PHE A 426 21.93 3.70 21.35
C PHE A 426 22.60 2.87 20.25
N PHE A 427 23.42 3.49 19.40
CA PHE A 427 24.04 2.82 18.26
C PHE A 427 25.17 1.85 18.65
N SER A 428 25.74 1.98 19.84
CA SER A 428 26.74 1.01 20.35
C SER A 428 26.15 -0.39 20.53
N THR A 429 24.83 -0.49 20.71
CA THR A 429 24.09 -1.77 20.88
C THR A 429 23.58 -2.34 19.55
N ILE A 430 23.69 -1.61 18.45
CA ILE A 430 23.25 -2.05 17.14
C ILE A 430 24.39 -2.75 16.39
N THR A 431 24.04 -3.84 15.70
CA THR A 431 25.01 -4.69 14.98
C THR A 431 25.85 -3.89 13.97
N SER A 432 27.17 -4.13 13.98
CA SER A 432 28.11 -3.53 13.04
C SER A 432 28.07 -4.23 11.68
N THR A 433 27.77 -3.48 10.62
CA THR A 433 27.76 -4.00 9.24
C THR A 433 27.96 -2.86 8.26
N SER A 434 28.46 -3.17 7.07
CA SER A 434 28.53 -2.21 5.95
C SER A 434 27.18 -2.04 5.23
N TYR A 435 26.19 -2.87 5.54
CA TYR A 435 24.84 -2.83 4.96
C TYR A 435 23.87 -1.94 5.77
N ALA A 436 24.38 -1.09 6.66
CA ALA A 436 23.55 -0.15 7.39
C ALA A 436 24.18 1.24 7.43
N VAL A 437 23.34 2.26 7.60
CA VAL A 437 23.70 3.68 7.72
C VAL A 437 22.98 4.25 8.93
N PHE A 438 23.75 4.90 9.83
CA PHE A 438 23.23 5.53 11.04
C PHE A 438 23.27 7.05 10.90
N ASP A 439 22.21 7.72 11.30
CA ASP A 439 22.11 9.17 11.34
C ASP A 439 22.05 9.73 12.77
N SER A 440 22.24 11.04 12.91
CA SER A 440 22.31 11.68 14.21
C SER A 440 20.99 12.20 14.73
N GLY A 441 19.84 11.98 14.03
CA GLY A 441 18.66 12.41 14.70
C GLY A 441 17.40 12.87 13.99
N TYR A 442 16.82 13.98 14.50
CA TYR A 442 15.46 14.41 14.21
C TYR A 442 15.41 15.81 13.62
N LYS A 443 14.63 15.97 12.55
CA LYS A 443 14.25 17.28 11.99
C LYS A 443 12.88 17.71 12.51
N TYR A 444 12.66 19.02 12.62
CA TYR A 444 11.36 19.62 12.90
C TYR A 444 10.72 20.03 11.58
N PHE A 445 9.53 19.50 11.28
CA PHE A 445 8.83 19.74 10.02
C PHE A 445 7.36 20.05 10.26
N TYR A 446 6.70 20.63 9.26
CA TYR A 446 5.27 20.92 9.29
C TYR A 446 4.46 19.78 8.69
N ASP A 447 3.58 19.19 9.50
CA ASP A 447 2.63 18.17 9.10
C ASP A 447 1.34 18.85 8.59
N ARG A 448 1.16 18.84 7.28
CA ARG A 448 0.01 19.46 6.60
C ARG A 448 -1.32 18.72 6.80
N PHE A 449 -1.29 17.44 7.23
CA PHE A 449 -2.50 16.64 7.42
C PHE A 449 -3.18 16.95 8.76
N THR A 450 -2.39 17.25 9.78
CA THR A 450 -2.89 17.53 11.13
C THR A 450 -2.69 18.97 11.56
N ASP A 451 -2.12 19.83 10.68
CA ASP A 451 -1.80 21.23 10.93
C ASP A 451 -0.92 21.44 12.19
N LYS A 452 0.12 20.60 12.30
CA LYS A 452 1.03 20.61 13.47
C LYS A 452 2.48 20.53 13.03
N TYR A 453 3.36 21.08 13.85
CA TYR A 453 4.78 20.83 13.72
C TYR A 453 5.18 19.59 14.52
N ARG A 454 6.00 18.71 13.91
CA ARG A 454 6.46 17.45 14.52
C ARG A 454 7.96 17.27 14.40
N TRP A 455 8.51 16.43 15.30
CA TRP A 455 9.85 15.92 15.18
C TRP A 455 9.83 14.59 14.42
N LEU A 456 10.58 14.52 13.33
CA LEU A 456 10.63 13.35 12.44
C LEU A 456 12.04 12.80 12.36
N ALA A 457 12.19 11.48 12.42
CA ALA A 457 13.44 10.76 12.23
C ALA A 457 14.00 10.96 10.81
N CYS A 458 15.32 11.12 10.67
CA CYS A 458 15.95 11.48 9.40
C CYS A 458 16.24 10.29 8.48
N ASN A 459 16.01 9.02 8.90
CA ASN A 459 16.38 7.85 8.07
C ASN A 459 15.73 7.84 6.69
N GLY A 460 14.46 8.24 6.57
CA GLY A 460 13.78 8.37 5.29
C GLY A 460 14.38 9.45 4.39
N ASP A 461 14.79 10.59 4.97
CA ASP A 461 15.47 11.64 4.22
C ASP A 461 16.84 11.19 3.70
N ILE A 462 17.62 10.50 4.55
CA ILE A 462 18.98 10.07 4.19
C ILE A 462 18.95 9.02 3.08
N ALA A 463 18.01 8.07 3.16
CA ALA A 463 17.72 7.16 2.07
C ALA A 463 17.25 7.93 0.81
N GLY A 464 16.39 8.93 0.97
CA GLY A 464 15.92 9.80 -0.10
C GLY A 464 17.04 10.61 -0.77
N LEU A 465 18.04 11.08 0.01
CA LEU A 465 19.23 11.73 -0.56
C LEU A 465 20.04 10.76 -1.44
N CYS A 466 20.09 9.48 -1.07
CA CYS A 466 20.68 8.45 -1.95
C CYS A 466 19.89 8.31 -3.26
N VAL A 467 18.56 8.29 -3.21
CA VAL A 467 17.70 8.27 -4.42
C VAL A 467 17.95 9.49 -5.29
N SER A 468 17.89 10.69 -4.70
CA SER A 468 18.12 11.94 -5.44
C SER A 468 19.52 12.02 -6.06
N THR A 469 20.53 11.46 -5.37
CA THR A 469 21.91 11.40 -5.88
C THR A 469 21.98 10.45 -7.08
N SER A 470 21.36 9.28 -7.03
CA SER A 470 21.29 8.34 -8.14
C SER A 470 20.56 8.92 -9.35
N ALA A 471 19.48 9.66 -9.13
CA ALA A 471 18.70 10.28 -10.20
C ALA A 471 19.45 11.43 -10.90
N THR A 472 20.34 12.14 -10.20
CA THR A 472 21.06 13.28 -10.75
C THR A 472 22.47 12.96 -11.24
N LEU A 473 23.09 11.94 -10.65
CA LEU A 473 24.45 11.49 -10.95
C LEU A 473 24.48 9.97 -11.06
N ASP A 474 24.95 9.27 -10.01
CA ASP A 474 25.03 7.82 -9.94
C ASP A 474 25.08 7.32 -8.50
N ASP A 475 24.92 6.00 -8.33
CA ASP A 475 24.91 5.33 -7.01
C ASP A 475 26.23 5.43 -6.25
N TRP A 476 27.34 5.57 -6.98
CA TRP A 476 28.69 5.68 -6.40
C TRP A 476 29.10 7.08 -5.98
N TYR A 477 28.20 8.06 -6.07
CA TYR A 477 28.44 9.37 -5.49
C TYR A 477 27.97 9.44 -4.04
N SER A 478 28.76 10.15 -3.19
CA SER A 478 28.34 10.38 -1.80
C SER A 478 27.08 11.23 -1.73
N PRO A 479 26.04 10.84 -0.97
CA PRO A 479 24.83 11.64 -0.79
C PRO A 479 25.05 12.83 0.15
N ALA A 480 26.20 12.93 0.80
CA ALA A 480 26.51 13.95 1.80
C ALA A 480 27.07 15.24 1.18
N GLY A 481 27.08 16.29 1.99
CA GLY A 481 27.69 17.58 1.68
C GLY A 481 26.70 18.62 1.14
N VAL A 482 27.16 19.87 1.05
CA VAL A 482 26.32 21.04 0.75
C VAL A 482 25.59 20.94 -0.59
N ASN A 483 26.21 20.30 -1.57
CA ASN A 483 25.64 20.23 -2.92
C ASN A 483 24.50 19.19 -3.08
N ARG A 484 24.50 18.13 -2.27
CA ARG A 484 23.57 16.98 -2.42
C ARG A 484 22.86 16.59 -1.13
N GLY A 485 23.47 16.87 0.02
CA GLY A 485 23.01 16.40 1.33
C GLY A 485 21.95 17.28 1.99
N SER A 486 21.33 18.23 1.30
CA SER A 486 20.32 19.13 1.88
C SER A 486 18.99 18.40 2.11
N LEU A 487 18.54 18.36 3.37
CA LEU A 487 17.26 17.75 3.77
C LEU A 487 16.09 18.63 3.36
N ARG A 488 15.03 18.00 2.82
CA ARG A 488 13.80 18.67 2.45
C ARG A 488 12.90 18.92 3.66
N ASN A 489 12.04 19.91 3.60
CA ASN A 489 10.99 20.19 4.59
C ASN A 489 11.50 20.30 6.04
N ALA A 490 12.76 20.69 6.26
CA ALA A 490 13.38 20.76 7.57
C ALA A 490 13.48 22.21 8.05
N VAL A 491 12.80 22.52 9.17
CA VAL A 491 12.82 23.87 9.80
C VAL A 491 13.98 24.03 10.75
N LYS A 492 14.23 23.03 11.60
CA LYS A 492 15.34 22.99 12.57
C LYS A 492 15.65 21.55 12.96
N LEU A 493 16.79 21.33 13.60
CA LEU A 493 17.18 20.04 14.18
C LEU A 493 16.87 19.99 15.67
N ALA A 494 16.57 18.78 16.18
CA ALA A 494 16.48 18.53 17.62
C ALA A 494 17.85 18.64 18.28
N TYR A 495 18.89 18.19 17.57
CA TYR A 495 20.28 18.24 17.97
C TYR A 495 21.13 18.75 16.80
N ASN A 496 21.82 19.87 17.00
CA ASN A 496 22.77 20.40 16.03
C ASN A 496 24.21 20.25 16.58
N PRO A 497 24.94 19.18 16.17
CA PRO A 497 26.25 18.88 16.74
C PRO A 497 27.29 19.93 16.38
N ASN A 498 28.04 20.39 17.36
CA ASN A 498 29.22 21.23 17.19
C ASN A 498 30.39 20.41 16.56
N LYS A 499 31.55 21.04 16.33
CA LYS A 499 32.69 20.37 15.70
C LYS A 499 33.18 19.15 16.51
N ALA A 500 33.33 19.30 17.83
CA ALA A 500 33.79 18.21 18.70
C ALA A 500 32.77 17.07 18.76
N ASP A 501 31.47 17.40 18.85
CA ASP A 501 30.41 16.40 18.85
C ASP A 501 30.38 15.65 17.52
N ARG A 502 30.60 16.34 16.37
CA ARG A 502 30.67 15.68 15.05
C ARG A 502 31.84 14.70 14.97
N ASP A 503 32.98 15.06 15.51
CA ASP A 503 34.16 14.18 15.52
C ASP A 503 33.86 12.89 16.31
N GLU A 504 33.23 13.01 17.49
CA GLU A 504 32.81 11.87 18.33
C GLU A 504 31.72 11.00 17.62
N LEU A 505 30.67 11.61 17.06
CA LEU A 505 29.65 10.90 16.33
C LEU A 505 30.23 10.12 15.14
N TYR A 506 31.11 10.79 14.38
CA TYR A 506 31.73 10.20 13.20
C TYR A 506 32.70 9.06 13.53
N GLN A 507 33.42 9.14 14.67
CA GLN A 507 34.22 8.02 15.17
C GLN A 507 33.34 6.82 15.52
N ASN A 508 32.15 7.05 16.03
CA ASN A 508 31.17 6.02 16.39
C ASN A 508 30.24 5.62 15.24
N ARG A 509 30.62 5.81 13.98
CA ARG A 509 29.91 5.39 12.75
C ARG A 509 28.57 6.12 12.50
N ILE A 510 28.34 7.24 13.17
CA ILE A 510 27.10 8.01 13.06
C ILE A 510 27.33 9.18 12.13
N ASN A 511 26.47 9.34 11.12
CA ASN A 511 26.56 10.44 10.18
C ASN A 511 25.86 11.68 10.74
N PRO A 512 26.59 12.77 11.02
CA PRO A 512 25.98 13.97 11.55
C PRO A 512 25.06 14.65 10.55
N VAL A 513 23.85 15.02 10.97
CA VAL A 513 22.98 15.96 10.29
C VAL A 513 23.18 17.32 10.95
N VAL A 514 23.54 18.33 10.19
CA VAL A 514 24.02 19.62 10.71
C VAL A 514 23.29 20.79 10.05
N SER A 515 22.97 21.80 10.83
CA SER A 515 22.48 23.07 10.31
C SER A 515 23.63 24.08 10.24
N PHE A 516 24.03 24.45 9.04
CA PHE A 516 25.03 25.49 8.82
C PHE A 516 24.37 26.83 8.49
N PRO A 517 24.85 27.94 9.04
CA PRO A 517 24.36 29.26 8.69
C PRO A 517 24.46 29.50 7.18
N GLY A 518 23.35 29.86 6.54
CA GLY A 518 23.29 30.13 5.11
C GLY A 518 23.30 28.92 4.17
N GLN A 519 23.41 27.69 4.68
CA GLN A 519 23.47 26.46 3.86
C GLN A 519 22.34 25.49 4.15
N GLY A 520 21.50 25.76 5.19
CA GLY A 520 20.41 24.90 5.58
C GLY A 520 20.83 23.67 6.37
N ILE A 521 19.92 22.70 6.45
CA ILE A 521 20.12 21.43 7.17
C ILE A 521 20.66 20.40 6.19
N THR A 522 21.82 19.82 6.50
CA THR A 522 22.59 19.02 5.56
C THR A 522 23.17 17.77 6.23
N LEU A 523 23.13 16.64 5.53
CA LEU A 523 23.87 15.44 5.89
C LEU A 523 25.37 15.70 5.72
N PHE A 524 26.15 15.55 6.79
CA PHE A 524 27.58 15.88 6.84
C PHE A 524 28.44 14.68 7.23
N GLY A 525 28.13 13.52 6.65
CA GLY A 525 28.86 12.27 6.81
C GLY A 525 28.39 11.22 5.82
N ASP A 526 29.26 10.30 5.44
CA ASP A 526 29.01 9.25 4.45
C ASP A 526 29.51 7.86 4.89
N LYS A 527 29.54 7.60 6.20
CA LYS A 527 29.94 6.31 6.76
C LYS A 527 28.81 5.30 6.76
N THR A 528 29.18 4.04 6.54
CA THR A 528 28.34 2.89 6.90
C THR A 528 28.48 2.57 8.39
N ALA A 529 27.63 1.66 8.89
CA ALA A 529 27.68 1.21 10.28
C ALA A 529 28.84 0.23 10.58
N LEU A 530 29.79 0.06 9.68
CA LEU A 530 30.93 -0.82 9.86
C LEU A 530 31.94 -0.23 10.85
N ALA A 531 32.27 -0.99 11.91
CA ALA A 531 33.18 -0.55 12.95
C ALA A 531 34.67 -0.70 12.56
N SER A 532 34.99 -1.71 11.77
CA SER A 532 36.36 -1.96 11.31
C SER A 532 36.70 -1.12 10.07
N PRO A 533 37.93 -0.58 9.98
CA PRO A 533 38.37 0.10 8.76
C PRO A 533 38.33 -0.84 7.54
N SER A 534 37.61 -0.43 6.48
CA SER A 534 37.45 -1.19 5.25
C SER A 534 37.17 -0.26 4.08
N ALA A 535 37.24 -0.76 2.86
CA ALA A 535 36.74 -0.04 1.69
C ALA A 535 35.22 0.17 1.78
N PHE A 536 34.52 -0.72 2.47
CA PHE A 536 33.07 -0.69 2.66
C PHE A 536 32.60 0.18 3.84
N ASP A 537 33.47 0.96 4.45
CA ASP A 537 33.11 1.90 5.51
C ASP A 537 32.42 3.18 4.97
N ARG A 538 32.21 3.27 3.65
CA ARG A 538 31.58 4.40 2.96
C ARG A 538 30.30 4.00 2.23
N ILE A 539 29.28 4.87 2.33
CA ILE A 539 27.98 4.66 1.68
C ILE A 539 28.14 4.53 0.16
N ASN A 540 28.90 5.43 -0.46
CA ASN A 540 29.09 5.44 -1.90
C ASN A 540 29.81 4.18 -2.41
N VAL A 541 30.79 3.65 -1.69
CA VAL A 541 31.48 2.41 -2.06
C VAL A 541 30.57 1.19 -1.90
N ARG A 542 29.83 1.10 -0.78
CA ARG A 542 28.87 -0.01 -0.60
C ARG A 542 27.81 0.00 -1.69
N ARG A 543 27.24 1.15 -2.04
CA ARG A 543 26.25 1.27 -3.10
C ARG A 543 26.81 0.95 -4.48
N LEU A 544 28.06 1.36 -4.75
CA LEU A 544 28.76 0.95 -5.98
C LEU A 544 28.81 -0.58 -6.10
N PHE A 545 29.22 -1.27 -5.03
CA PHE A 545 29.33 -2.73 -5.06
C PHE A 545 27.96 -3.40 -5.25
N LEU A 546 26.92 -2.94 -4.56
CA LEU A 546 25.56 -3.46 -4.74
C LEU A 546 25.07 -3.30 -6.18
N ASN A 547 25.34 -2.15 -6.80
CA ASN A 547 24.97 -1.92 -8.20
C ASN A 547 25.74 -2.86 -9.15
N VAL A 548 27.04 -3.05 -8.95
CA VAL A 548 27.85 -3.97 -9.74
C VAL A 548 27.42 -5.42 -9.52
N GLU A 549 27.16 -5.82 -8.28
CA GLU A 549 26.67 -7.16 -7.91
C GLU A 549 25.32 -7.46 -8.56
N LYS A 550 24.38 -6.50 -8.51
CA LYS A 550 23.07 -6.60 -9.17
C LYS A 550 23.23 -6.81 -10.68
N ARG A 551 24.06 -5.99 -11.33
CA ARG A 551 24.31 -6.11 -12.77
C ARG A 551 25.02 -7.40 -13.16
N ALA A 552 26.01 -7.82 -12.38
CA ALA A 552 26.69 -9.11 -12.59
C ALA A 552 25.72 -10.29 -12.46
N ASN A 553 24.82 -10.24 -11.48
CA ASN A 553 23.80 -11.26 -11.28
C ASN A 553 22.78 -11.32 -12.44
N GLU A 554 22.36 -10.16 -12.98
CA GLU A 554 21.51 -10.11 -14.18
C GLU A 554 22.19 -10.77 -15.40
N LEU A 555 23.48 -10.50 -15.60
CA LEU A 555 24.26 -11.12 -16.68
C LEU A 555 24.47 -12.61 -16.43
N ALA A 556 24.71 -13.02 -15.18
CA ALA A 556 24.89 -14.43 -14.82
C ALA A 556 23.60 -15.25 -15.05
N LYS A 557 22.42 -14.68 -14.79
CA LYS A 557 21.12 -15.33 -15.09
C LYS A 557 20.96 -15.64 -16.59
N GLN A 558 21.57 -14.85 -17.48
CA GLN A 558 21.49 -15.07 -18.93
C GLN A 558 22.36 -16.22 -19.41
N VAL A 559 23.44 -16.58 -18.68
CA VAL A 559 24.33 -17.70 -19.00
C VAL A 559 24.01 -18.96 -18.22
N LEU A 560 23.05 -18.90 -17.30
CA LEU A 560 22.60 -20.08 -16.57
C LEU A 560 21.94 -21.07 -17.53
N PHE A 561 22.35 -22.35 -17.43
CA PHE A 561 21.98 -23.46 -18.32
C PHE A 561 22.58 -23.41 -19.72
N GLU A 562 23.45 -22.44 -20.05
CA GLU A 562 24.23 -22.45 -21.26
C GLU A 562 25.47 -23.40 -21.16
N GLN A 563 26.09 -23.70 -22.27
CA GLN A 563 27.30 -24.51 -22.30
C GLN A 563 28.49 -23.77 -21.67
N ASN A 564 29.22 -24.41 -20.75
CA ASN A 564 30.42 -23.81 -20.14
C ASN A 564 31.62 -23.96 -21.07
N ASP A 565 31.63 -23.23 -22.17
CA ASP A 565 32.69 -23.16 -23.15
C ASP A 565 33.42 -21.80 -23.15
N GLU A 566 34.50 -21.70 -23.90
CA GLU A 566 35.29 -20.48 -24.04
C GLU A 566 34.43 -19.30 -24.58
N THR A 567 33.50 -19.60 -25.51
CA THR A 567 32.64 -18.59 -26.13
C THR A 567 31.69 -17.98 -25.13
N THR A 568 31.03 -18.76 -24.29
CA THR A 568 30.12 -18.31 -23.24
C THR A 568 30.88 -17.50 -22.18
N ARG A 569 32.07 -17.96 -21.74
CA ARG A 569 32.92 -17.22 -20.79
C ARG A 569 33.37 -15.87 -21.33
N ALA A 570 33.85 -15.87 -22.62
CA ALA A 570 34.26 -14.63 -23.29
C ALA A 570 33.09 -13.64 -23.47
N SER A 571 31.89 -14.12 -23.79
CA SER A 571 30.68 -13.30 -23.94
C SER A 571 30.30 -12.64 -22.61
N PHE A 572 30.25 -13.43 -21.53
CA PHE A 572 29.97 -12.90 -20.19
C PHE A 572 31.02 -11.88 -19.75
N SER A 573 32.29 -12.20 -19.87
CA SER A 573 33.39 -11.30 -19.52
C SER A 573 33.36 -10.02 -20.35
N SER A 574 33.07 -10.08 -21.64
CA SER A 574 32.95 -8.91 -22.52
C SER A 574 31.79 -8.02 -22.12
N ALA A 575 30.60 -8.56 -21.83
CA ALA A 575 29.45 -7.82 -21.38
C ALA A 575 29.73 -7.10 -20.05
N LEU A 576 30.34 -7.80 -19.10
CA LEU A 576 30.67 -7.23 -17.78
C LEU A 576 31.79 -6.18 -17.90
N ASN A 577 32.83 -6.40 -18.71
CA ASN A 577 33.88 -5.43 -18.98
C ASN A 577 33.31 -4.15 -19.62
N SER A 578 32.35 -4.27 -20.54
CA SER A 578 31.68 -3.11 -21.15
C SER A 578 30.97 -2.25 -20.10
N TYR A 579 30.23 -2.89 -19.20
CA TYR A 579 29.55 -2.22 -18.10
C TYR A 579 30.54 -1.56 -17.11
N LEU A 580 31.59 -2.26 -16.69
CA LEU A 580 32.60 -1.71 -15.76
C LEU A 580 33.40 -0.56 -16.38
N ASN A 581 33.65 -0.56 -17.70
CA ASN A 581 34.21 0.58 -18.43
C ASN A 581 33.29 1.82 -18.39
N GLU A 582 31.97 1.61 -18.51
CA GLU A 582 31.00 2.69 -18.35
C GLU A 582 31.07 3.28 -16.94
N VAL A 583 31.04 2.43 -15.90
CA VAL A 583 31.17 2.85 -14.49
C VAL A 583 32.48 3.60 -14.25
N GLN A 584 33.59 3.14 -14.84
CA GLN A 584 34.90 3.82 -14.77
C GLN A 584 34.86 5.19 -15.44
N SER A 585 34.29 5.28 -16.64
CA SER A 585 34.13 6.55 -17.39
C SER A 585 33.31 7.58 -16.60
N ARG A 586 32.32 7.09 -15.82
CA ARG A 586 31.46 7.89 -14.95
C ARG A 586 32.04 8.06 -13.54
N ARG A 587 33.36 7.79 -13.34
CA ARG A 587 34.15 7.98 -12.10
C ARG A 587 33.74 7.09 -10.92
N GLY A 588 33.08 5.96 -11.14
CA GLY A 588 32.78 4.99 -10.08
C GLY A 588 34.01 4.18 -9.68
N LEU A 589 34.82 3.85 -10.66
CA LEU A 589 36.01 3.00 -10.51
C LEU A 589 37.28 3.74 -10.93
N THR A 590 38.38 3.46 -10.24
CA THR A 590 39.73 3.85 -10.69
C THR A 590 40.29 2.80 -11.64
N ASP A 591 40.06 1.51 -11.35
CA ASP A 591 40.57 0.38 -12.10
C ASP A 591 39.74 -0.87 -11.79
N PHE A 592 39.71 -1.84 -12.70
CA PHE A 592 39.03 -3.10 -12.49
C PHE A 592 39.65 -4.22 -13.30
N LEU A 593 39.39 -5.47 -12.91
CA LEU A 593 39.83 -6.68 -13.63
C LEU A 593 38.74 -7.74 -13.51
N VAL A 594 38.33 -8.31 -14.62
CA VAL A 594 37.42 -9.46 -14.67
C VAL A 594 38.22 -10.67 -15.12
N VAL A 595 38.23 -11.73 -14.33
CA VAL A 595 38.85 -13.01 -14.64
C VAL A 595 37.73 -14.04 -14.79
N CYS A 596 37.55 -14.53 -16.01
CA CYS A 596 36.58 -15.57 -16.33
C CYS A 596 37.14 -16.36 -17.54
N ASP A 597 38.18 -17.11 -17.30
CA ASP A 597 38.93 -17.86 -18.30
C ASP A 597 39.30 -19.26 -17.77
N GLU A 598 40.22 -19.93 -18.44
CA GLU A 598 40.67 -21.28 -18.07
C GLU A 598 41.42 -21.33 -16.72
N SER A 599 41.93 -20.19 -16.24
CA SER A 599 42.67 -20.13 -14.98
C SER A 599 41.79 -20.35 -13.75
N ASN A 600 40.53 -19.90 -13.81
CA ASN A 600 39.53 -20.08 -12.73
C ASN A 600 38.40 -21.07 -13.13
N ASN A 601 38.25 -21.43 -14.41
CA ASN A 601 37.35 -22.48 -14.87
C ASN A 601 38.16 -23.68 -15.39
N THR A 602 38.79 -24.39 -14.46
CA THR A 602 39.54 -25.60 -14.75
C THR A 602 38.63 -26.76 -15.18
N PRO A 603 39.16 -27.84 -15.83
CA PRO A 603 38.32 -29.00 -16.15
C PRO A 603 37.54 -29.57 -14.97
N ASP A 604 38.13 -29.57 -13.77
CA ASP A 604 37.43 -30.02 -12.54
C ASP A 604 36.26 -29.14 -12.15
N VAL A 605 36.32 -27.83 -12.43
CA VAL A 605 35.20 -26.86 -12.19
C VAL A 605 34.10 -27.10 -13.23
N ILE A 606 34.48 -27.30 -14.47
CA ILE A 606 33.53 -27.58 -15.57
C ILE A 606 32.83 -28.92 -15.35
N ASP A 607 33.56 -29.95 -14.91
CA ASP A 607 33.01 -31.29 -14.63
C ASP A 607 32.01 -31.27 -13.46
N ARG A 608 32.11 -30.28 -12.53
CA ARG A 608 31.12 -30.04 -11.48
C ARG A 608 29.96 -29.18 -11.95
N SER A 609 29.88 -28.82 -13.23
CA SER A 609 28.88 -27.92 -13.79
C SER A 609 28.90 -26.52 -13.13
N GLU A 610 30.07 -26.07 -12.69
CA GLU A 610 30.27 -24.76 -12.07
C GLU A 610 30.84 -23.76 -13.08
N PHE A 611 30.42 -22.50 -12.99
CA PHE A 611 30.93 -21.36 -13.73
C PHE A 611 31.49 -20.34 -12.73
N VAL A 612 32.77 -20.00 -12.84
CA VAL A 612 33.45 -19.08 -11.89
C VAL A 612 33.92 -17.84 -12.62
N ALA A 613 33.48 -16.68 -12.12
CA ALA A 613 33.99 -15.38 -12.55
C ALA A 613 34.45 -14.58 -11.31
N GLU A 614 35.63 -14.01 -11.38
CA GLU A 614 36.20 -13.16 -10.33
C GLU A 614 36.27 -11.71 -10.83
N ILE A 615 35.73 -10.79 -10.01
CA ILE A 615 35.65 -9.37 -10.34
C ILE A 615 36.43 -8.58 -9.29
N TYR A 616 37.56 -7.99 -9.71
CA TYR A 616 38.39 -7.14 -8.85
C TYR A 616 38.12 -5.67 -9.17
N ILE A 617 37.77 -4.88 -8.15
CA ILE A 617 37.36 -3.50 -8.31
C ILE A 617 38.17 -2.58 -7.38
N LYS A 618 38.69 -1.47 -7.93
CA LYS A 618 39.28 -0.37 -7.18
C LYS A 618 38.29 0.81 -7.17
N PRO A 619 37.49 1.00 -6.10
CA PRO A 619 36.51 2.07 -6.05
C PRO A 619 37.14 3.45 -5.93
N THR A 620 36.48 4.45 -6.50
CA THR A 620 36.81 5.86 -6.26
C THR A 620 36.31 6.28 -4.87
N ARG A 621 37.17 6.93 -4.09
CA ARG A 621 36.82 7.39 -2.72
C ARG A 621 36.38 8.84 -2.71
N SER A 622 35.41 9.18 -1.86
CA SER A 622 35.02 10.54 -1.57
C SER A 622 36.11 11.32 -0.83
N ILE A 623 36.20 12.63 -1.05
CA ILE A 623 37.11 13.52 -0.33
C ILE A 623 36.45 13.92 0.98
N ASN A 624 37.03 13.49 2.11
CA ASN A 624 36.49 13.81 3.43
C ASN A 624 37.33 14.83 4.20
N PHE A 625 38.59 14.99 3.83
CA PHE A 625 39.51 15.94 4.49
C PHE A 625 40.22 16.78 3.42
N ILE A 626 40.15 18.10 3.61
CA ILE A 626 40.84 19.08 2.76
C ILE A 626 41.77 19.90 3.65
N THR A 627 43.07 19.84 3.38
CA THR A 627 44.06 20.71 4.06
C THR A 627 44.44 21.84 3.11
N ILE A 628 44.21 23.07 3.53
CA ILE A 628 44.58 24.26 2.77
C ILE A 628 45.63 25.00 3.62
N THR A 629 46.82 25.16 3.06
CA THR A 629 47.90 25.90 3.70
C THR A 629 48.06 27.26 3.05
N PHE A 630 47.90 28.32 3.82
CA PHE A 630 48.19 29.68 3.39
C PHE A 630 49.59 30.07 3.92
N THR A 631 50.49 30.39 3.02
CA THR A 631 51.85 30.86 3.38
C THR A 631 51.96 32.34 3.05
N ALA A 632 52.12 33.18 4.05
CA ALA A 632 52.40 34.59 3.86
C ALA A 632 53.91 34.76 3.61
N THR A 633 54.28 35.36 2.49
CA THR A 633 55.69 35.64 2.14
C THR A 633 56.00 37.14 2.30
N LYS A 634 57.26 37.45 2.56
CA LYS A 634 57.72 38.83 2.56
C LYS A 634 57.71 39.43 1.16
N THR A 635 57.49 40.74 1.05
CA THR A 635 57.56 41.45 -0.20
C THR A 635 58.94 41.28 -0.83
N GLY A 636 59.05 40.74 -2.05
CA GLY A 636 60.31 40.53 -2.79
C GLY A 636 60.82 39.10 -2.86
N VAL A 637 60.15 38.11 -2.19
CA VAL A 637 60.49 36.68 -2.33
C VAL A 637 59.68 36.07 -3.47
N SER A 638 60.34 35.37 -4.40
CA SER A 638 59.63 34.67 -5.52
C SER A 638 58.86 33.45 -4.99
N PHE A 639 57.66 33.17 -5.53
CA PHE A 639 56.87 32.00 -5.13
C PHE A 639 57.60 30.67 -5.38
N SER A 640 58.50 30.60 -6.40
CA SER A 640 59.34 29.42 -6.64
C SER A 640 60.34 29.13 -5.52
N GLU A 641 60.81 30.15 -4.83
CA GLU A 641 61.76 30.03 -3.70
C GLU A 641 61.07 29.55 -2.41
N VAL A 642 59.77 29.90 -2.22
CA VAL A 642 58.95 29.47 -1.08
C VAL A 642 58.49 28.01 -1.21
N VAL A 643 58.24 27.53 -2.44
CA VAL A 643 57.74 26.17 -2.70
C VAL A 643 58.88 25.15 -2.81
N GLY A 644 60.15 25.60 -2.84
CA GLY A 644 61.34 24.71 -2.83
C GLY A 644 61.47 23.86 -4.10
N ARG A 645 60.99 24.37 -5.22
CA ARG A 645 61.14 23.79 -6.56
C ARG A 645 61.92 24.68 -7.49
#